data_6eeec8c3035817fa34dd3848a870d69d
#
_entry.id   6eeec8c3035817fa34dd3848a870d69d
#
_cell.length_a   1.000
_cell.length_b   1.000
_cell.length_c   1.000
_cell.angle_alpha   90.00
_cell.angle_beta   90.00
_cell.angle_gamma   90.00
#
_symmetry.space_group_name_H-M   'P 1'
#
loop_
_entity.id
_entity.type
_entity.pdbx_description
1 polymer ?
#
loop_
_entity_poly.entity_id
_entity_poly.type
_entity_poly.pdbx_seq_one_letter_code
_entity_poly.pdbx_strand_id
1 'polypeptide(L)'
;MAMNASTPTPFLSPYLSSLADLPKSAPQAPHAYVPQIRLYQDWLQHNRGIAFDAYKDLWQWSITDLDAFWQSIWDYFDIQSPTPHQAVLVNNAMPGAIWFPGAQVNYASQVLRHVDQAHAAGFAALIAQNEKGQHQEISWPELQRQVASMALHLKAQGVQPGDRVAAYLPNIPEAVVAFLATISVGGVWSICAPDMGTLAVLDRFRQIEPKVLIACDGVTYGAKDYDRMAVVQELKDALPSVQHVILHDNLGVADLASSEVASAIRMSQTTSKHGPEVDAFKPMSLPFDHPLWIVYSSGTTGLPKPIVHGHGGTVIVALALKILHNDVGCSYHPNSWGERFHWYSSTGWVMWNAQVGGLMNGTTCVIYDGNPGGSKDNPDWSTLWRFAAENKVTFFGAGAAFFANCQKSGIDLTQCGDLSRVRALGTTGSPLSPETQNWGNKQFQRIKTQHAHSPYLHRETDGDIWWCNISGGTDFCGAFIGGNRELPQEAGVMQCRLLGCAVEAWNEAGEPVHGEVGELVCSQPIPSMPLYFWNDKNNARYLASYFEMYPAGHGRKPGGGDADATYGGVWRHGDWLRIGAADQGQNGGEGCVIFGRSDATINRHGLRMGTSELYSAVEALPEVIDSMVVDLEYLGRESYMPLFVVLRAGLTLDPALKSTLNNAIKTALSPRFIPNEIFQVAEIPRTLSGKKQELPIKKLMLGQPLEKVVNKDAMANPACLDWYVDLAKKHLAKSA
;
A
#
# COMPACT_ATOMS: atom_id res chain seq x y z
N MET A 1 41.43 -17.60 -42.42
CA MET A 1 40.02 -17.21 -42.40
C MET A 1 39.71 -16.80 -40.94
N ALA A 2 39.69 -15.52 -40.67
CA ALA A 2 39.36 -14.97 -39.37
C ALA A 2 37.84 -14.88 -39.28
N MET A 3 37.22 -15.63 -38.35
CA MET A 3 35.82 -15.46 -38.02
C MET A 3 35.66 -14.13 -37.25
N ASN A 4 34.99 -13.17 -37.86
CA ASN A 4 34.50 -11.98 -37.18
C ASN A 4 33.48 -12.46 -36.14
N ALA A 5 33.87 -12.46 -34.87
CA ALA A 5 32.94 -12.50 -33.75
C ALA A 5 32.26 -11.14 -33.71
N SER A 6 31.03 -11.03 -34.21
CA SER A 6 30.18 -9.89 -33.97
C SER A 6 29.94 -9.83 -32.46
N THR A 7 30.43 -8.78 -31.82
CA THR A 7 30.05 -8.44 -30.45
C THR A 7 28.51 -8.38 -30.40
N PRO A 8 27.84 -9.13 -29.52
CA PRO A 8 26.39 -9.05 -29.41
C PRO A 8 26.00 -7.62 -29.06
N THR A 9 25.05 -7.09 -29.80
CA THR A 9 24.45 -5.77 -29.50
C THR A 9 23.91 -5.81 -28.07
N PRO A 10 24.25 -4.86 -27.20
CA PRO A 10 23.77 -4.87 -25.83
C PRO A 10 22.21 -4.88 -25.81
N PHE A 11 21.64 -5.76 -25.03
CA PHE A 11 20.20 -5.82 -24.82
C PHE A 11 19.83 -4.60 -23.99
N LEU A 12 19.26 -3.59 -24.64
CA LEU A 12 18.85 -2.36 -23.95
C LEU A 12 17.67 -2.68 -23.00
N SER A 13 17.74 -2.15 -21.78
CA SER A 13 16.60 -2.15 -20.90
C SER A 13 15.39 -1.49 -21.61
N PRO A 14 14.16 -1.98 -21.41
CA PRO A 14 12.96 -1.33 -21.95
C PRO A 14 12.85 0.15 -21.60
N TYR A 15 13.57 0.60 -20.57
CA TYR A 15 13.65 1.99 -20.12
C TYR A 15 14.77 2.81 -20.77
N LEU A 16 15.69 2.15 -21.49
CA LEU A 16 16.82 2.77 -22.18
C LEU A 16 16.62 2.90 -23.70
N SER A 17 15.54 2.36 -24.27
CA SER A 17 15.30 2.44 -25.71
C SER A 17 15.13 3.90 -26.13
N SER A 18 15.96 4.34 -27.10
CA SER A 18 15.88 5.69 -27.67
C SER A 18 14.52 5.93 -28.32
N LEU A 19 14.02 7.16 -28.26
CA LEU A 19 12.78 7.64 -28.89
C LEU A 19 12.64 7.28 -30.39
N ALA A 20 13.75 6.95 -31.07
CA ALA A 20 13.79 6.68 -32.50
C ALA A 20 13.10 5.35 -32.91
N ASP A 21 12.97 4.39 -32.00
CA ASP A 21 12.50 3.04 -32.27
C ASP A 21 11.10 2.74 -31.76
N LEU A 22 10.43 3.71 -31.14
CA LEU A 22 9.07 3.54 -30.62
C LEU A 22 8.03 3.70 -31.75
N PRO A 23 7.05 2.78 -31.84
CA PRO A 23 5.95 2.92 -32.80
C PRO A 23 5.14 4.19 -32.52
N LYS A 24 4.88 4.98 -33.56
CA LYS A 24 4.11 6.23 -33.51
C LYS A 24 2.59 6.01 -33.28
N SER A 25 2.17 4.82 -32.93
CA SER A 25 0.77 4.46 -32.67
C SER A 25 0.69 3.64 -31.39
N ALA A 26 -0.45 3.75 -30.69
CA ALA A 26 -0.76 2.92 -29.52
C ALA A 26 -0.41 1.44 -29.79
N PRO A 27 0.09 0.68 -28.78
CA PRO A 27 0.49 -0.69 -28.95
C PRO A 27 -0.63 -1.48 -29.62
N GLN A 28 -0.34 -2.03 -30.79
CA GLN A 28 -1.25 -2.99 -31.43
C GLN A 28 -0.95 -4.34 -30.81
N ALA A 29 -1.86 -4.89 -30.03
CA ALA A 29 -1.79 -6.32 -29.77
C ALA A 29 -1.76 -7.06 -31.11
N PRO A 30 -0.85 -8.00 -31.38
CA PRO A 30 -0.71 -9.20 -30.58
C PRO A 30 0.72 -9.78 -30.60
N HIS A 31 1.59 -9.25 -29.81
CA HIS A 31 2.78 -10.02 -29.45
C HIS A 31 2.47 -10.74 -28.15
N ALA A 32 2.97 -11.98 -27.99
CA ALA A 32 2.91 -12.68 -26.73
C ALA A 32 3.44 -11.75 -25.63
N TYR A 33 2.63 -11.48 -24.61
CA TYR A 33 3.02 -10.63 -23.50
C TYR A 33 4.13 -11.33 -22.72
N VAL A 34 5.22 -10.62 -22.46
CA VAL A 34 6.33 -11.13 -21.64
C VAL A 34 6.23 -10.48 -20.26
N PRO A 35 6.12 -11.25 -19.15
CA PRO A 35 6.11 -10.70 -17.81
C PRO A 35 7.31 -9.79 -17.55
N GLN A 36 7.09 -8.69 -16.82
CA GLN A 36 8.15 -7.70 -16.58
C GLN A 36 9.35 -8.30 -15.85
N ILE A 37 9.11 -9.26 -14.96
CA ILE A 37 10.19 -9.97 -14.26
C ILE A 37 11.03 -10.81 -15.23
N ARG A 38 10.44 -11.38 -16.30
CA ARG A 38 11.17 -12.11 -17.35
C ARG A 38 12.06 -11.17 -18.14
N LEU A 39 11.56 -10.00 -18.52
CA LEU A 39 12.36 -8.97 -19.19
C LEU A 39 13.57 -8.56 -18.36
N TYR A 40 13.41 -8.44 -17.04
CA TYR A 40 14.51 -8.16 -16.13
C TYR A 40 15.53 -9.32 -16.07
N GLN A 41 15.07 -10.57 -15.99
CA GLN A 41 15.95 -11.75 -16.01
C GLN A 41 16.72 -11.85 -17.33
N ASP A 42 16.06 -11.63 -18.46
CA ASP A 42 16.68 -11.61 -19.77
C ASP A 42 17.74 -10.51 -19.87
N TRP A 43 17.45 -9.33 -19.31
CA TRP A 43 18.41 -8.24 -19.22
C TRP A 43 19.62 -8.59 -18.33
N LEU A 44 19.40 -9.25 -17.18
CA LEU A 44 20.50 -9.73 -16.31
C LEU A 44 21.40 -10.71 -17.08
N GLN A 45 20.83 -11.65 -17.79
CA GLN A 45 21.59 -12.62 -18.57
C GLN A 45 22.43 -11.94 -19.65
N HIS A 46 21.85 -11.00 -20.41
CA HIS A 46 22.56 -10.35 -21.53
C HIS A 46 23.61 -9.33 -21.06
N ASN A 47 23.30 -8.54 -20.04
CA ASN A 47 24.13 -7.41 -19.64
C ASN A 47 25.07 -7.71 -18.47
N ARG A 48 24.79 -8.77 -17.69
CA ARG A 48 25.55 -9.14 -16.49
C ARG A 48 26.09 -10.56 -16.55
N GLY A 49 25.64 -11.39 -17.51
CA GLY A 49 25.99 -12.79 -17.58
C GLY A 49 25.41 -13.64 -16.44
N ILE A 50 24.37 -13.16 -15.78
CA ILE A 50 23.75 -13.81 -14.63
C ILE A 50 22.40 -14.41 -15.09
N ALA A 51 22.23 -15.71 -14.89
CA ALA A 51 20.99 -16.42 -15.19
C ALA A 51 20.60 -17.33 -14.02
N PHE A 52 19.31 -17.53 -13.85
CA PHE A 52 18.74 -18.35 -12.77
C PHE A 52 17.75 -19.35 -13.36
N ASP A 53 17.79 -20.59 -12.89
CA ASP A 53 16.88 -21.66 -13.34
C ASP A 53 15.53 -21.57 -12.64
N ALA A 54 15.49 -21.02 -11.40
CA ALA A 54 14.28 -20.87 -10.62
C ALA A 54 14.20 -19.50 -9.94
N TYR A 55 12.96 -19.04 -9.67
CA TYR A 55 12.73 -17.80 -8.92
C TYR A 55 13.43 -17.80 -7.55
N LYS A 56 13.46 -18.94 -6.87
CA LYS A 56 14.13 -19.08 -5.57
C LYS A 56 15.60 -18.68 -5.64
N ASP A 57 16.30 -19.06 -6.71
CA ASP A 57 17.72 -18.75 -6.88
C ASP A 57 17.93 -17.26 -7.16
N LEU A 58 17.08 -16.66 -7.99
CA LEU A 58 17.05 -15.22 -8.21
C LEU A 58 16.78 -14.46 -6.91
N TRP A 59 15.78 -14.89 -6.12
CA TRP A 59 15.48 -14.31 -4.83
C TRP A 59 16.65 -14.46 -3.86
N GLN A 60 17.25 -15.65 -3.76
CA GLN A 60 18.40 -15.90 -2.89
C GLN A 60 19.57 -14.98 -3.23
N TRP A 61 19.89 -14.83 -4.52
CA TRP A 61 20.91 -13.89 -4.96
C TRP A 61 20.57 -12.45 -4.55
N SER A 62 19.35 -12.03 -4.72
CA SER A 62 18.90 -10.66 -4.44
C SER A 62 19.04 -10.26 -2.97
N ILE A 63 19.11 -11.21 -2.04
CA ILE A 63 19.25 -10.98 -0.60
C ILE A 63 20.64 -11.29 -0.06
N THR A 64 21.47 -11.99 -0.81
CA THR A 64 22.86 -12.32 -0.41
C THR A 64 23.89 -11.38 -1.01
N ASP A 65 23.66 -10.89 -2.20
CA ASP A 65 24.51 -9.90 -2.88
C ASP A 65 23.73 -8.61 -3.10
N LEU A 66 23.51 -7.87 -2.00
CA LEU A 66 22.73 -6.63 -2.01
C LEU A 66 23.31 -5.58 -2.94
N ASP A 67 24.64 -5.49 -3.02
CA ASP A 67 25.34 -4.53 -3.89
C ASP A 67 25.05 -4.84 -5.37
N ALA A 68 25.25 -6.09 -5.80
CA ALA A 68 25.00 -6.47 -7.17
C ALA A 68 23.52 -6.36 -7.56
N PHE A 69 22.62 -6.78 -6.65
CA PHE A 69 21.19 -6.70 -6.88
C PHE A 69 20.70 -5.25 -7.03
N TRP A 70 20.94 -4.40 -6.03
CA TRP A 70 20.43 -3.02 -6.08
C TRP A 70 21.12 -2.17 -7.14
N GLN A 71 22.39 -2.46 -7.47
CA GLN A 71 23.03 -1.87 -8.65
C GLN A 71 22.32 -2.30 -9.94
N SER A 72 21.95 -3.57 -10.06
CA SER A 72 21.23 -4.02 -11.25
C SER A 72 19.86 -3.38 -11.41
N ILE A 73 19.15 -3.14 -10.31
CA ILE A 73 17.88 -2.40 -10.31
C ILE A 73 18.10 -0.94 -10.73
N TRP A 74 19.13 -0.29 -10.19
CA TRP A 74 19.50 1.07 -10.59
C TRP A 74 19.73 1.17 -12.10
N ASP A 75 20.52 0.27 -12.66
CA ASP A 75 20.90 0.28 -14.07
C ASP A 75 19.73 -0.15 -14.98
N TYR A 76 18.96 -1.16 -14.58
CA TYR A 76 17.81 -1.63 -15.34
C TYR A 76 16.74 -0.56 -15.52
N PHE A 77 16.45 0.21 -14.48
CA PHE A 77 15.47 1.30 -14.52
C PHE A 77 16.09 2.65 -14.91
N ASP A 78 17.38 2.70 -15.23
CA ASP A 78 18.09 3.92 -15.60
C ASP A 78 17.81 5.06 -14.62
N ILE A 79 18.03 4.82 -13.33
CA ILE A 79 17.81 5.83 -12.30
C ILE A 79 18.83 6.95 -12.48
N GLN A 80 18.35 8.17 -12.74
CA GLN A 80 19.20 9.30 -13.08
C GLN A 80 19.73 9.98 -11.81
N SER A 81 21.02 10.27 -11.79
CA SER A 81 21.68 11.11 -10.80
C SER A 81 22.72 11.98 -11.48
N PRO A 82 22.76 13.30 -11.22
CA PRO A 82 23.79 14.18 -11.77
C PRO A 82 25.17 13.91 -11.18
N THR A 83 25.25 13.22 -10.06
CA THR A 83 26.50 12.81 -9.41
C THR A 83 26.53 11.30 -9.26
N PRO A 84 27.68 10.62 -9.53
CA PRO A 84 27.78 9.19 -9.33
C PRO A 84 27.70 8.83 -7.83
N HIS A 85 27.12 7.70 -7.52
CA HIS A 85 27.24 7.13 -6.20
C HIS A 85 28.63 6.50 -6.00
N GLN A 86 29.11 6.50 -4.76
CA GLN A 86 30.43 5.99 -4.40
C GLN A 86 30.41 4.49 -4.12
N ALA A 87 29.28 3.99 -3.65
CA ALA A 87 28.99 2.57 -3.36
C ALA A 87 27.49 2.35 -3.43
N VAL A 88 27.04 1.10 -3.45
CA VAL A 88 25.61 0.75 -3.31
C VAL A 88 25.21 0.75 -1.84
N LEU A 89 25.92 0.01 -1.01
CA LEU A 89 25.68 -0.11 0.42
C LEU A 89 27.01 0.04 1.19
N VAL A 90 27.12 1.07 2.03
CA VAL A 90 28.35 1.29 2.83
C VAL A 90 28.25 0.66 4.20
N ASN A 91 27.10 0.72 4.85
CA ASN A 91 26.88 0.17 6.16
C ASN A 91 25.70 -0.82 6.11
N ASN A 92 26.02 -2.12 6.19
CA ASN A 92 25.00 -3.17 6.22
C ASN A 92 24.53 -3.42 7.65
N ALA A 93 23.81 -2.46 8.22
CA ALA A 93 23.27 -2.56 9.58
C ALA A 93 21.81 -2.08 9.62
N MET A 94 21.02 -2.63 10.53
CA MET A 94 19.66 -2.18 10.81
C MET A 94 19.49 -1.81 12.29
N PRO A 95 19.06 -0.58 12.56
CA PRO A 95 19.01 0.56 11.65
C PRO A 95 20.40 1.10 11.32
N GLY A 96 20.50 1.93 10.26
CA GLY A 96 21.73 2.63 9.94
C GLY A 96 22.36 2.26 8.60
N ALA A 97 21.71 1.47 7.76
CA ALA A 97 22.16 1.20 6.39
C ALA A 97 22.25 2.50 5.59
N ILE A 98 23.36 2.68 4.85
CA ILE A 98 23.64 3.85 4.02
C ILE A 98 23.66 3.40 2.57
N TRP A 99 22.65 3.80 1.81
CA TRP A 99 22.45 3.43 0.43
C TRP A 99 22.88 4.52 -0.54
N PHE A 100 23.58 4.13 -1.61
CA PHE A 100 23.99 4.99 -2.73
C PHE A 100 24.57 6.35 -2.33
N PRO A 101 25.56 6.39 -1.40
CA PRO A 101 26.15 7.66 -0.94
C PRO A 101 26.72 8.43 -2.11
N GLY A 102 26.45 9.74 -2.17
CA GLY A 102 26.86 10.64 -3.23
C GLY A 102 25.85 10.79 -4.37
N ALA A 103 24.93 9.85 -4.54
CA ALA A 103 23.85 9.99 -5.52
C ALA A 103 22.85 11.09 -5.12
N GLN A 104 22.27 11.73 -6.14
CA GLN A 104 21.21 12.72 -5.98
C GLN A 104 19.98 12.29 -6.78
N VAL A 105 18.89 12.05 -6.10
CA VAL A 105 17.65 11.52 -6.70
C VAL A 105 16.46 12.37 -6.27
N ASN A 106 15.60 12.74 -7.23
CA ASN A 106 14.31 13.34 -6.91
C ASN A 106 13.18 12.48 -7.53
N TYR A 107 12.22 12.07 -6.72
CA TYR A 107 11.06 11.31 -7.14
C TYR A 107 10.28 11.99 -8.28
N ALA A 108 10.08 13.34 -8.20
CA ALA A 108 9.40 14.09 -9.25
C ALA A 108 10.19 14.08 -10.57
N SER A 109 11.53 14.08 -10.55
CA SER A 109 12.34 13.94 -11.75
C SER A 109 12.13 12.58 -12.42
N GLN A 110 12.01 11.52 -11.62
CA GLN A 110 11.72 10.18 -12.13
C GLN A 110 10.34 10.10 -12.79
N VAL A 111 9.34 10.81 -12.26
CA VAL A 111 8.01 10.93 -12.87
C VAL A 111 8.07 11.75 -14.18
N LEU A 112 8.63 12.95 -14.13
CA LEU A 112 8.55 13.90 -15.24
C LEU A 112 9.45 13.54 -16.42
N ARG A 113 10.38 12.57 -16.28
CA ARG A 113 11.17 12.06 -17.41
C ARG A 113 10.33 11.39 -18.50
N HIS A 114 9.11 10.97 -18.18
CA HIS A 114 8.22 10.27 -19.09
C HIS A 114 7.34 11.20 -19.95
N VAL A 115 7.35 12.52 -19.69
CA VAL A 115 6.42 13.49 -20.29
C VAL A 115 6.38 13.42 -21.81
N ASP A 116 7.54 13.56 -22.46
CA ASP A 116 7.60 13.64 -23.91
C ASP A 116 7.21 12.32 -24.58
N GLN A 117 7.71 11.20 -24.08
CA GLN A 117 7.47 9.88 -24.65
C GLN A 117 6.01 9.44 -24.49
N ALA A 118 5.46 9.58 -23.29
CA ALA A 118 4.09 9.19 -23.02
C ALA A 118 3.09 10.08 -23.77
N HIS A 119 3.37 11.39 -23.85
CA HIS A 119 2.54 12.31 -24.64
C HIS A 119 2.58 12.01 -26.13
N ALA A 120 3.77 11.80 -26.69
CA ALA A 120 3.92 11.45 -28.12
C ALA A 120 3.22 10.14 -28.47
N ALA A 121 3.16 9.19 -27.51
CA ALA A 121 2.43 7.92 -27.67
C ALA A 121 0.91 8.04 -27.38
N GLY A 122 0.41 9.22 -26.96
CA GLY A 122 -1.03 9.48 -26.77
C GLY A 122 -1.58 8.97 -25.43
N PHE A 123 -0.73 8.79 -24.41
CA PHE A 123 -1.17 8.37 -23.06
C PHE A 123 -1.37 9.56 -22.14
N ALA A 124 -2.41 9.50 -21.31
CA ALA A 124 -2.63 10.42 -20.21
C ALA A 124 -1.70 10.08 -19.03
N ALA A 125 -1.37 11.09 -18.21
CA ALA A 125 -0.74 10.86 -16.91
C ALA A 125 -1.76 10.39 -15.87
N LEU A 126 -2.87 11.12 -15.76
CA LEU A 126 -3.94 10.85 -14.80
C LEU A 126 -5.28 10.76 -15.51
N ILE A 127 -6.11 9.83 -15.08
CA ILE A 127 -7.53 9.76 -15.36
C ILE A 127 -8.24 9.73 -14.02
N ALA A 128 -9.14 10.69 -13.78
CA ALA A 128 -9.84 10.82 -12.51
C ALA A 128 -11.36 10.81 -12.73
N GLN A 129 -12.07 10.17 -11.81
CA GLN A 129 -13.52 10.17 -11.76
C GLN A 129 -13.99 10.23 -10.31
N ASN A 130 -15.07 10.93 -10.04
CA ASN A 130 -15.67 11.01 -8.70
C ASN A 130 -17.07 10.36 -8.65
N GLU A 131 -17.66 10.28 -7.46
CA GLU A 131 -19.00 9.72 -7.24
C GLU A 131 -20.12 10.40 -8.08
N LYS A 132 -19.95 11.68 -8.42
CA LYS A 132 -20.90 12.44 -9.24
C LYS A 132 -20.76 12.16 -10.73
N GLY A 133 -19.84 11.26 -11.12
CA GLY A 133 -19.56 10.93 -12.51
C GLY A 133 -18.77 12.01 -13.26
N GLN A 134 -18.21 12.98 -12.55
CA GLN A 134 -17.31 13.94 -13.19
C GLN A 134 -16.01 13.25 -13.53
N HIS A 135 -15.61 13.37 -14.79
CA HIS A 135 -14.43 12.73 -15.36
C HIS A 135 -13.42 13.80 -15.80
N GLN A 136 -12.15 13.58 -15.50
CA GLN A 136 -11.04 14.45 -15.89
C GLN A 136 -9.88 13.61 -16.38
N GLU A 137 -9.26 14.04 -17.48
CA GLU A 137 -8.04 13.46 -18.00
C GLU A 137 -6.95 14.54 -18.04
N ILE A 138 -5.79 14.26 -17.44
CA ILE A 138 -4.64 15.16 -17.40
C ILE A 138 -3.53 14.55 -18.25
N SER A 139 -3.13 15.26 -19.30
CA SER A 139 -2.00 14.89 -20.14
C SER A 139 -0.68 15.05 -19.39
N TRP A 140 0.36 14.35 -19.82
CA TRP A 140 1.70 14.47 -19.24
C TRP A 140 2.26 15.89 -19.29
N PRO A 141 2.17 16.65 -20.41
CA PRO A 141 2.60 18.05 -20.43
C PRO A 141 1.80 18.94 -19.48
N GLU A 142 0.49 18.70 -19.34
CA GLU A 142 -0.32 19.48 -18.42
C GLU A 142 0.02 19.18 -16.95
N LEU A 143 0.26 17.90 -16.61
CA LEU A 143 0.77 17.53 -15.28
C LEU A 143 2.11 18.27 -14.98
N GLN A 144 3.06 18.22 -15.91
CA GLN A 144 4.34 18.91 -15.76
C GLN A 144 4.15 20.41 -15.55
N ARG A 145 3.32 21.05 -16.34
CA ARG A 145 3.02 22.47 -16.26
C ARG A 145 2.42 22.87 -14.90
N GLN A 146 1.41 22.12 -14.44
CA GLN A 146 0.78 22.40 -13.15
C GLN A 146 1.74 22.21 -11.99
N VAL A 147 2.53 21.13 -12.02
CA VAL A 147 3.59 20.85 -11.03
C VAL A 147 4.61 21.98 -10.99
N ALA A 148 5.11 22.42 -12.16
CA ALA A 148 6.07 23.52 -12.24
C ALA A 148 5.49 24.84 -11.73
N SER A 149 4.26 25.19 -12.12
CA SER A 149 3.55 26.39 -11.67
C SER A 149 3.45 26.44 -10.15
N MET A 150 2.96 25.34 -9.54
CA MET A 150 2.79 25.24 -8.10
C MET A 150 4.12 25.18 -7.34
N ALA A 151 5.12 24.49 -7.87
CA ALA A 151 6.47 24.44 -7.29
C ALA A 151 7.11 25.84 -7.22
N LEU A 152 6.98 26.62 -8.30
CA LEU A 152 7.44 28.03 -8.32
C LEU A 152 6.67 28.88 -7.31
N HIS A 153 5.36 28.64 -7.14
CA HIS A 153 4.58 29.31 -6.12
C HIS A 153 5.08 28.98 -4.71
N LEU A 154 5.25 27.69 -4.38
CA LEU A 154 5.76 27.26 -3.07
C LEU A 154 7.14 27.85 -2.78
N LYS A 155 8.02 27.90 -3.78
CA LYS A 155 9.34 28.54 -3.67
C LYS A 155 9.21 30.04 -3.39
N ALA A 156 8.30 30.74 -4.06
CA ALA A 156 8.02 32.15 -3.83
C ALA A 156 7.45 32.43 -2.44
N GLN A 157 6.72 31.47 -1.85
CA GLN A 157 6.27 31.50 -0.45
C GLN A 157 7.36 31.11 0.56
N GLY A 158 8.61 30.94 0.10
CA GLY A 158 9.76 30.67 0.94
C GLY A 158 9.88 29.22 1.43
N VAL A 159 9.21 28.27 0.79
CA VAL A 159 9.42 26.84 1.09
C VAL A 159 10.85 26.45 0.72
N GLN A 160 11.56 25.90 1.69
CA GLN A 160 12.94 25.43 1.58
C GLN A 160 13.00 23.89 1.64
N PRO A 161 14.10 23.27 1.15
CA PRO A 161 14.32 21.84 1.35
C PRO A 161 14.22 21.45 2.84
N GLY A 162 13.44 20.41 3.12
CA GLY A 162 13.14 19.96 4.49
C GLY A 162 11.94 20.63 5.15
N ASP A 163 11.36 21.70 4.60
CA ASP A 163 10.09 22.25 5.10
C ASP A 163 8.95 21.28 4.83
N ARG A 164 8.04 21.12 5.81
CA ARG A 164 6.89 20.24 5.67
C ARG A 164 5.73 20.98 5.04
N VAL A 165 5.13 20.33 4.03
CA VAL A 165 3.88 20.74 3.41
C VAL A 165 2.84 19.68 3.72
N ALA A 166 1.83 20.04 4.49
CA ALA A 166 0.75 19.15 4.87
C ALA A 166 -0.47 19.35 3.97
N ALA A 167 -1.15 18.27 3.63
CA ALA A 167 -2.36 18.31 2.83
C ALA A 167 -3.54 17.62 3.52
N TYR A 168 -4.71 18.21 3.35
CA TYR A 168 -6.01 17.68 3.76
C TYR A 168 -6.89 17.62 2.51
N LEU A 169 -6.64 16.59 1.67
CA LEU A 169 -7.19 16.46 0.32
C LEU A 169 -7.70 15.04 0.06
N PRO A 170 -8.79 14.88 -0.72
CA PRO A 170 -9.26 13.59 -1.19
C PRO A 170 -8.37 13.05 -2.33
N ASN A 171 -8.74 11.89 -2.90
CA ASN A 171 -7.99 11.26 -3.99
C ASN A 171 -8.32 11.88 -5.35
N ILE A 172 -7.79 13.06 -5.59
CA ILE A 172 -8.00 13.90 -6.77
C ILE A 172 -6.67 14.26 -7.45
N PRO A 173 -6.67 14.67 -8.72
CA PRO A 173 -5.46 15.08 -9.44
C PRO A 173 -4.67 16.19 -8.74
N GLU A 174 -5.36 17.11 -8.09
CA GLU A 174 -4.76 18.23 -7.37
C GLU A 174 -3.88 17.75 -6.20
N ALA A 175 -4.24 16.64 -5.53
CA ALA A 175 -3.40 16.02 -4.52
C ALA A 175 -2.08 15.50 -5.12
N VAL A 176 -2.12 14.93 -6.32
CA VAL A 176 -0.94 14.46 -7.04
C VAL A 176 -0.06 15.62 -7.48
N VAL A 177 -0.65 16.69 -8.02
CA VAL A 177 0.06 17.92 -8.42
C VAL A 177 0.74 18.55 -7.21
N ALA A 178 0.03 18.70 -6.09
CA ALA A 178 0.56 19.27 -4.86
C ALA A 178 1.72 18.45 -4.28
N PHE A 179 1.58 17.12 -4.28
CA PHE A 179 2.65 16.21 -3.89
C PHE A 179 3.90 16.42 -4.75
N LEU A 180 3.77 16.29 -6.08
CA LEU A 180 4.91 16.41 -6.99
C LEU A 180 5.55 17.80 -6.95
N ALA A 181 4.75 18.87 -6.81
CA ALA A 181 5.26 20.23 -6.68
C ALA A 181 6.05 20.42 -5.39
N THR A 182 5.55 19.92 -4.26
CA THR A 182 6.22 19.99 -2.96
C THR A 182 7.60 19.34 -3.00
N ILE A 183 7.67 18.11 -3.47
CA ILE A 183 8.91 17.35 -3.49
C ILE A 183 9.88 17.84 -4.57
N SER A 184 9.38 18.52 -5.60
CA SER A 184 10.22 19.17 -6.64
C SER A 184 11.11 20.27 -6.07
N VAL A 185 10.68 20.94 -5.01
CA VAL A 185 11.45 22.00 -4.32
C VAL A 185 12.15 21.50 -3.05
N GLY A 186 12.19 20.18 -2.83
CA GLY A 186 12.81 19.57 -1.65
C GLY A 186 11.94 19.62 -0.39
N GLY A 187 10.69 20.07 -0.48
CA GLY A 187 9.73 20.02 0.61
C GLY A 187 9.36 18.57 0.99
N VAL A 188 9.00 18.35 2.23
CA VAL A 188 8.61 17.04 2.77
C VAL A 188 7.08 16.97 2.80
N TRP A 189 6.51 16.01 2.05
CA TRP A 189 5.08 15.85 1.91
C TRP A 189 4.45 15.08 3.06
N SER A 190 3.25 15.48 3.46
CA SER A 190 2.39 14.69 4.36
C SER A 190 0.93 14.92 4.01
N ILE A 191 0.10 13.88 4.03
CA ILE A 191 -1.31 14.00 3.65
C ILE A 191 -2.23 13.23 4.61
N CYS A 192 -3.37 13.82 4.92
CA CYS A 192 -4.50 13.20 5.58
C CYS A 192 -5.75 13.34 4.69
N ALA A 193 -6.59 12.31 4.70
CA ALA A 193 -7.84 12.34 3.95
C ALA A 193 -8.92 13.15 4.69
N PRO A 194 -9.84 13.80 3.97
CA PRO A 194 -10.90 14.63 4.56
C PRO A 194 -12.00 13.85 5.29
N ASP A 195 -12.00 12.54 5.24
CA ASP A 195 -12.84 11.65 6.06
C ASP A 195 -12.30 11.47 7.48
N MET A 196 -11.04 11.88 7.73
CA MET A 196 -10.46 11.89 9.06
C MET A 196 -11.01 13.08 9.87
N GLY A 197 -11.39 12.82 11.13
CA GLY A 197 -11.78 13.86 12.06
C GLY A 197 -10.63 14.80 12.44
N THR A 198 -10.95 16.01 12.85
CA THR A 198 -9.98 17.09 13.13
C THR A 198 -8.89 16.66 14.11
N LEU A 199 -9.26 15.99 15.21
CA LEU A 199 -8.28 15.56 16.21
C LEU A 199 -7.28 14.56 15.65
N ALA A 200 -7.74 13.61 14.83
CA ALA A 200 -6.86 12.64 14.19
C ALA A 200 -5.87 13.30 13.21
N VAL A 201 -6.28 14.34 12.51
CA VAL A 201 -5.41 15.14 11.64
C VAL A 201 -4.41 15.94 12.48
N LEU A 202 -4.85 16.59 13.56
CA LEU A 202 -3.99 17.35 14.46
C LEU A 202 -2.96 16.49 15.19
N ASP A 203 -3.32 15.27 15.59
CA ASP A 203 -2.38 14.29 16.17
C ASP A 203 -1.21 13.95 15.25
N ARG A 204 -1.40 14.13 13.95
CA ARG A 204 -0.37 13.95 12.92
C ARG A 204 0.40 15.23 12.64
N PHE A 205 -0.32 16.28 12.26
CA PHE A 205 0.31 17.51 11.75
C PHE A 205 1.02 18.33 12.83
N ARG A 206 0.57 18.29 14.09
CA ARG A 206 1.31 18.92 15.20
C ARG A 206 2.70 18.33 15.41
N GLN A 207 2.88 17.04 15.14
CA GLN A 207 4.18 16.38 15.29
C GLN A 207 5.21 16.88 14.27
N ILE A 208 4.76 17.32 13.09
CA ILE A 208 5.62 17.66 11.96
C ILE A 208 5.73 19.15 11.70
N GLU A 209 4.93 19.98 12.39
CA GLU A 209 4.96 21.44 12.30
C GLU A 209 5.01 21.96 10.85
N PRO A 210 3.94 21.75 10.04
CA PRO A 210 3.96 22.11 8.63
C PRO A 210 4.00 23.62 8.44
N LYS A 211 4.75 24.09 7.42
CA LYS A 211 4.82 25.48 7.00
C LYS A 211 3.66 25.89 6.09
N VAL A 212 3.20 24.96 5.26
CA VAL A 212 2.08 25.16 4.33
C VAL A 212 1.02 24.11 4.61
N LEU A 213 -0.24 24.53 4.63
CA LEU A 213 -1.40 23.66 4.64
C LEU A 213 -2.13 23.79 3.30
N ILE A 214 -2.31 22.68 2.60
CA ILE A 214 -3.12 22.58 1.39
C ILE A 214 -4.39 21.83 1.75
N ALA A 215 -5.56 22.41 1.55
CA ALA A 215 -6.83 21.81 1.98
C ALA A 215 -7.89 21.93 0.88
N CYS A 216 -8.99 21.17 1.01
CA CYS A 216 -10.19 21.35 0.20
C CYS A 216 -11.34 21.91 1.04
N ASP A 217 -12.27 22.59 0.37
CA ASP A 217 -13.48 23.15 0.99
C ASP A 217 -14.49 22.07 1.41
N GLY A 218 -14.42 20.88 0.81
CA GLY A 218 -15.28 19.77 1.17
C GLY A 218 -15.14 18.58 0.23
N VAL A 219 -15.89 17.51 0.51
CA VAL A 219 -15.88 16.26 -0.26
C VAL A 219 -17.27 15.68 -0.42
N THR A 220 -17.47 14.92 -1.50
CA THR A 220 -18.63 14.04 -1.66
C THR A 220 -18.24 12.62 -1.29
N TYR A 221 -18.98 12.00 -0.38
CA TYR A 221 -18.72 10.61 0.01
C TYR A 221 -20.01 9.89 0.40
N GLY A 222 -20.28 8.76 -0.24
CA GLY A 222 -21.50 7.99 0.01
C GLY A 222 -22.76 8.73 -0.41
N ALA A 223 -22.72 9.45 -1.53
CA ALA A 223 -23.77 10.29 -2.09
C ALA A 223 -24.15 11.51 -1.20
N LYS A 224 -23.30 11.91 -0.27
CA LYS A 224 -23.50 13.08 0.60
C LYS A 224 -22.33 14.05 0.49
N ASP A 225 -22.63 15.34 0.46
CA ASP A 225 -21.64 16.40 0.48
C ASP A 225 -21.29 16.74 1.94
N TYR A 226 -20.01 16.90 2.21
CA TYR A 226 -19.48 17.26 3.52
C TYR A 226 -18.62 18.53 3.37
N ASP A 227 -19.14 19.64 3.84
CA ASP A 227 -18.38 20.88 4.01
C ASP A 227 -17.23 20.67 5.02
N ARG A 228 -16.03 21.14 4.70
CA ARG A 228 -14.84 21.04 5.53
C ARG A 228 -14.24 22.39 5.93
N MET A 229 -14.89 23.49 5.60
CA MET A 229 -14.36 24.83 5.88
C MET A 229 -14.11 25.07 7.38
N ALA A 230 -15.03 24.63 8.23
CA ALA A 230 -14.85 24.73 9.70
C ALA A 230 -13.65 23.89 10.17
N VAL A 231 -13.44 22.70 9.60
CA VAL A 231 -12.27 21.85 9.91
C VAL A 231 -10.98 22.52 9.44
N VAL A 232 -10.96 23.10 8.24
CA VAL A 232 -9.78 23.80 7.70
C VAL A 232 -9.40 24.98 8.58
N GLN A 233 -10.40 25.74 9.07
CA GLN A 233 -10.18 26.84 10.00
C GLN A 233 -9.58 26.34 11.32
N GLU A 234 -10.16 25.29 11.91
CA GLU A 234 -9.66 24.69 13.15
C GLU A 234 -8.23 24.17 13.00
N LEU A 235 -7.91 23.51 11.88
CA LEU A 235 -6.56 23.06 11.58
C LEU A 235 -5.57 24.23 11.51
N LYS A 236 -5.94 25.32 10.81
CA LYS A 236 -5.09 26.52 10.72
C LYS A 236 -4.83 27.13 12.10
N ASP A 237 -5.85 27.26 12.92
CA ASP A 237 -5.75 27.89 14.24
C ASP A 237 -4.93 27.03 15.22
N ALA A 238 -5.05 25.70 15.11
CA ALA A 238 -4.36 24.74 15.97
C ALA A 238 -2.93 24.41 15.52
N LEU A 239 -2.49 24.91 14.36
CA LEU A 239 -1.17 24.69 13.77
C LEU A 239 -0.42 26.02 13.60
N PRO A 240 0.21 26.58 14.65
CA PRO A 240 0.87 27.88 14.61
C PRO A 240 2.06 27.95 13.66
N SER A 241 2.59 26.79 13.22
CA SER A 241 3.67 26.71 12.23
C SER A 241 3.20 27.03 10.81
N VAL A 242 1.88 26.94 10.52
CA VAL A 242 1.30 27.19 9.19
C VAL A 242 1.35 28.66 8.86
N GLN A 243 2.18 29.03 7.89
CA GLN A 243 2.34 30.40 7.38
C GLN A 243 1.44 30.68 6.18
N HIS A 244 1.14 29.65 5.38
CA HIS A 244 0.35 29.77 4.15
C HIS A 244 -0.70 28.65 4.06
N VAL A 245 -1.90 29.04 3.63
CA VAL A 245 -2.99 28.09 3.31
C VAL A 245 -3.29 28.19 1.83
N ILE A 246 -3.34 27.03 1.17
CA ILE A 246 -3.77 26.87 -0.23
C ILE A 246 -5.07 26.07 -0.20
N LEU A 247 -6.14 26.62 -0.77
CA LEU A 247 -7.46 26.01 -0.74
C LEU A 247 -7.91 25.57 -2.13
N HIS A 248 -8.30 24.30 -2.24
CA HIS A 248 -8.92 23.74 -3.44
C HIS A 248 -10.44 23.78 -3.31
N ASP A 249 -11.11 24.34 -4.34
CA ASP A 249 -12.57 24.41 -4.43
C ASP A 249 -13.11 23.06 -4.97
N ASN A 250 -13.26 22.06 -4.13
CA ASN A 250 -13.72 20.73 -4.52
C ASN A 250 -15.26 20.63 -4.58
N LEU A 251 -15.95 21.27 -3.63
CA LEU A 251 -17.41 21.38 -3.63
C LEU A 251 -17.91 22.74 -4.14
N GLY A 252 -17.06 23.75 -4.18
CA GLY A 252 -17.41 25.12 -4.54
C GLY A 252 -18.21 25.85 -3.44
N VAL A 253 -18.03 25.44 -2.18
CA VAL A 253 -18.72 26.05 -1.02
C VAL A 253 -17.88 27.12 -0.32
N ALA A 254 -16.59 27.25 -0.68
CA ALA A 254 -15.69 28.23 -0.08
C ALA A 254 -16.01 29.65 -0.52
N ASP A 255 -16.55 30.46 0.38
CA ASP A 255 -16.60 31.91 0.25
C ASP A 255 -15.40 32.55 0.96
N LEU A 256 -14.28 32.73 0.24
CA LEU A 256 -13.06 33.33 0.79
C LEU A 256 -13.25 34.81 1.16
N ALA A 257 -14.27 35.47 0.64
CA ALA A 257 -14.55 36.89 0.98
C ALA A 257 -15.17 37.05 2.36
N SER A 258 -15.89 36.04 2.82
CA SER A 258 -16.57 36.05 4.11
C SER A 258 -15.97 35.08 5.15
N SER A 259 -14.99 34.25 4.77
CA SER A 259 -14.42 33.25 5.65
C SER A 259 -13.24 33.77 6.46
N GLU A 260 -13.08 33.23 7.66
CA GLU A 260 -11.92 33.52 8.53
C GLU A 260 -10.59 32.99 7.95
N VAL A 261 -10.66 32.16 6.91
CA VAL A 261 -9.51 31.74 6.07
C VAL A 261 -9.24 32.75 4.94
N ALA A 262 -9.56 34.02 5.15
CA ALA A 262 -9.50 35.10 4.15
C ALA A 262 -8.09 35.31 3.52
N SER A 263 -7.02 34.79 4.15
CA SER A 263 -5.66 34.84 3.62
C SER A 263 -5.31 33.60 2.75
N ALA A 264 -6.23 32.65 2.57
CA ALA A 264 -5.99 31.48 1.74
C ALA A 264 -5.89 31.84 0.26
N ILE A 265 -4.97 31.19 -0.45
CA ILE A 265 -4.80 31.32 -1.89
C ILE A 265 -5.55 30.17 -2.55
N ARG A 266 -6.32 30.42 -3.60
CA ARG A 266 -6.97 29.34 -4.36
C ARG A 266 -5.94 28.49 -5.08
N MET A 267 -6.05 27.19 -5.01
CA MET A 267 -5.15 26.26 -5.66
C MET A 267 -5.09 26.47 -7.17
N SER A 268 -6.20 26.81 -7.80
CA SER A 268 -6.27 27.17 -9.23
C SER A 268 -5.34 28.32 -9.60
N GLN A 269 -5.11 29.28 -8.71
CA GLN A 269 -4.16 30.38 -8.93
C GLN A 269 -2.71 29.89 -8.87
N THR A 270 -2.41 28.90 -8.05
CA THR A 270 -1.07 28.35 -7.92
C THR A 270 -0.66 27.45 -9.08
N THR A 271 -1.64 26.83 -9.74
CA THR A 271 -1.44 25.90 -10.86
C THR A 271 -1.64 26.52 -12.24
N SER A 272 -2.02 27.81 -12.34
CA SER A 272 -2.41 28.45 -13.60
C SER A 272 -1.30 29.13 -14.41
N LYS A 273 -0.10 29.23 -13.86
CA LYS A 273 0.99 29.93 -14.56
C LYS A 273 1.43 29.20 -15.83
N HIS A 274 1.81 29.98 -16.83
CA HIS A 274 2.41 29.59 -18.10
C HIS A 274 3.65 30.46 -18.37
N GLY A 275 4.44 30.05 -19.35
CA GLY A 275 5.55 30.83 -19.86
C GLY A 275 6.93 30.28 -19.51
N PRO A 276 7.98 31.00 -19.93
CA PRO A 276 9.34 30.46 -19.97
C PRO A 276 9.87 29.98 -18.61
N GLU A 277 9.45 30.60 -17.52
CA GLU A 277 9.86 30.18 -16.16
C GLU A 277 9.27 28.82 -15.78
N VAL A 278 8.01 28.55 -16.15
CA VAL A 278 7.33 27.27 -15.94
C VAL A 278 7.93 26.21 -16.87
N ASP A 279 8.16 26.55 -18.13
CA ASP A 279 8.70 25.63 -19.13
C ASP A 279 10.16 25.22 -18.82
N ALA A 280 10.93 26.12 -18.20
CA ALA A 280 12.31 25.87 -17.79
C ALA A 280 12.45 25.20 -16.42
N PHE A 281 11.34 25.03 -15.68
CA PHE A 281 11.39 24.47 -14.34
C PHE A 281 11.85 23.01 -14.35
N LYS A 282 12.73 22.66 -13.42
CA LYS A 282 13.16 21.29 -13.16
C LYS A 282 13.17 21.02 -11.66
N PRO A 283 12.76 19.82 -11.21
CA PRO A 283 12.91 19.45 -9.82
C PRO A 283 14.36 19.53 -9.35
N MET A 284 14.55 19.88 -8.09
CA MET A 284 15.88 19.97 -7.48
C MET A 284 16.54 18.59 -7.39
N SER A 285 17.86 18.55 -7.63
CA SER A 285 18.65 17.36 -7.27
C SER A 285 18.83 17.32 -5.75
N LEU A 286 18.51 16.19 -5.14
CA LEU A 286 18.49 16.00 -3.68
C LEU A 286 19.34 14.80 -3.29
N PRO A 287 20.01 14.78 -2.13
CA PRO A 287 20.67 13.58 -1.62
C PRO A 287 19.75 12.38 -1.65
N PHE A 288 20.29 11.18 -1.86
CA PHE A 288 19.52 9.93 -1.96
C PHE A 288 18.60 9.72 -0.76
N ASP A 289 19.06 10.06 0.43
CA ASP A 289 18.35 9.96 1.72
C ASP A 289 17.60 11.25 2.12
N HIS A 290 17.45 12.23 1.21
CA HIS A 290 16.65 13.42 1.53
C HIS A 290 15.20 13.01 1.82
N PRO A 291 14.57 13.52 2.91
CA PRO A 291 13.19 13.22 3.24
C PRO A 291 12.21 13.52 2.11
N LEU A 292 11.42 12.52 1.71
CA LEU A 292 10.40 12.61 0.67
C LEU A 292 9.04 12.94 1.25
N TRP A 293 8.60 12.09 2.18
CA TRP A 293 7.30 12.20 2.81
C TRP A 293 7.31 11.71 4.27
N ILE A 294 6.27 12.09 4.98
CA ILE A 294 5.94 11.56 6.30
C ILE A 294 4.58 10.88 6.22
N VAL A 295 4.57 9.59 6.43
CA VAL A 295 3.37 8.76 6.51
C VAL A 295 3.16 8.28 7.94
N TYR A 296 1.95 7.82 8.24
CA TYR A 296 1.60 7.48 9.62
C TYR A 296 1.11 6.05 9.73
N SER A 297 1.58 5.35 10.74
CA SER A 297 1.00 4.09 11.20
C SER A 297 0.50 4.22 12.64
N SER A 298 -0.45 3.37 13.02
CA SER A 298 -0.96 3.35 14.40
C SER A 298 0.16 2.97 15.36
N GLY A 299 0.37 3.80 16.39
CA GLY A 299 1.31 3.50 17.47
C GLY A 299 0.67 2.65 18.56
N THR A 300 1.44 1.80 19.21
CA THR A 300 1.02 1.06 20.42
C THR A 300 0.80 1.98 21.63
N THR A 301 1.32 3.21 21.57
CA THR A 301 1.37 4.19 22.69
C THR A 301 0.42 5.36 22.53
N GLY A 302 -0.54 5.32 21.60
CA GLY A 302 -1.57 6.34 21.41
C GLY A 302 -1.35 7.25 20.20
N LEU A 303 -0.27 8.02 20.11
CA LEU A 303 -0.02 8.90 18.96
C LEU A 303 0.50 8.11 17.75
N PRO A 304 0.04 8.45 16.52
CA PRO A 304 0.56 7.86 15.30
C PRO A 304 2.07 8.04 15.17
N LYS A 305 2.76 7.04 14.61
CA LYS A 305 4.19 7.12 14.31
C LYS A 305 4.41 7.95 13.04
N PRO A 306 5.12 9.09 13.08
CA PRO A 306 5.41 9.92 11.91
C PRO A 306 6.67 9.38 11.18
N ILE A 307 6.46 8.49 10.24
CA ILE A 307 7.50 7.71 9.57
C ILE A 307 8.04 8.49 8.37
N VAL A 308 9.35 8.71 8.35
CA VAL A 308 10.04 9.46 7.28
C VAL A 308 10.73 8.51 6.32
N HIS A 309 10.40 8.61 5.02
CA HIS A 309 11.09 7.88 3.95
C HIS A 309 11.87 8.84 3.05
N GLY A 310 12.97 8.35 2.48
CA GLY A 310 13.82 9.12 1.57
C GLY A 310 13.42 8.98 0.10
N HIS A 311 13.85 9.93 -0.72
CA HIS A 311 13.60 9.94 -2.16
C HIS A 311 14.16 8.70 -2.85
N GLY A 312 15.45 8.46 -2.73
CA GLY A 312 16.14 7.42 -3.48
C GLY A 312 15.67 6.01 -3.10
N GLY A 313 15.56 5.74 -1.79
CA GLY A 313 15.09 4.45 -1.30
C GLY A 313 13.66 4.13 -1.76
N THR A 314 12.78 5.13 -1.73
CA THR A 314 11.40 4.97 -2.22
C THR A 314 11.36 4.72 -3.73
N VAL A 315 12.14 5.48 -4.52
CA VAL A 315 12.19 5.32 -5.99
C VAL A 315 12.63 3.91 -6.37
N ILE A 316 13.76 3.45 -5.86
CA ILE A 316 14.34 2.18 -6.29
C ILE A 316 13.49 0.97 -5.88
N VAL A 317 12.94 0.98 -4.66
CA VAL A 317 12.09 -0.10 -4.17
C VAL A 317 10.71 -0.10 -4.84
N ALA A 318 10.11 1.08 -5.04
CA ALA A 318 8.82 1.18 -5.69
C ALA A 318 8.87 0.74 -7.17
N LEU A 319 9.94 1.05 -7.89
CA LEU A 319 10.15 0.58 -9.26
C LEU A 319 10.27 -0.95 -9.30
N ALA A 320 11.13 -1.54 -8.46
CA ALA A 320 11.28 -2.98 -8.38
C ALA A 320 9.96 -3.68 -8.05
N LEU A 321 9.24 -3.22 -7.02
CA LEU A 321 7.96 -3.79 -6.61
C LEU A 321 6.88 -3.65 -7.70
N LYS A 322 6.68 -2.44 -8.21
CA LYS A 322 5.61 -2.14 -9.18
C LYS A 322 5.79 -2.92 -10.47
N ILE A 323 7.00 -2.97 -10.97
CA ILE A 323 7.27 -3.51 -12.29
C ILE A 323 7.51 -5.01 -12.20
N LEU A 324 8.43 -5.46 -11.36
CA LEU A 324 8.82 -6.87 -11.33
C LEU A 324 7.76 -7.75 -10.64
N HIS A 325 7.08 -7.24 -9.62
CA HIS A 325 6.17 -8.03 -8.78
C HIS A 325 4.69 -7.74 -9.00
N ASN A 326 4.31 -6.49 -9.31
CA ASN A 326 2.93 -6.20 -9.71
C ASN A 326 2.75 -6.30 -11.23
N ASP A 327 3.82 -6.59 -11.97
CA ASP A 327 3.79 -6.75 -13.42
C ASP A 327 3.15 -5.55 -14.15
N VAL A 328 3.31 -4.34 -13.61
CA VAL A 328 2.77 -3.10 -14.18
C VAL A 328 3.85 -2.40 -14.97
N GLY A 329 3.84 -2.61 -16.29
CA GLY A 329 4.81 -1.99 -17.20
C GLY A 329 4.51 -0.53 -17.51
N CYS A 330 5.41 0.10 -18.25
CA CYS A 330 5.22 1.44 -18.79
C CYS A 330 4.11 1.45 -19.85
N SER A 331 3.18 2.42 -19.81
CA SER A 331 2.01 2.45 -20.70
C SER A 331 2.36 2.51 -22.18
N TYR A 332 3.44 3.20 -22.54
CA TYR A 332 3.85 3.39 -23.93
C TYR A 332 4.92 2.40 -24.42
N HIS A 333 5.35 1.46 -23.58
CA HIS A 333 6.34 0.47 -23.98
C HIS A 333 5.74 -0.56 -24.95
N PRO A 334 6.49 -1.07 -25.96
CA PRO A 334 5.99 -2.06 -26.91
C PRO A 334 5.45 -3.35 -26.27
N ASN A 335 6.04 -3.82 -25.18
CA ASN A 335 5.53 -4.93 -24.38
C ASN A 335 4.59 -4.43 -23.29
N SER A 336 3.54 -3.70 -23.68
CA SER A 336 2.54 -3.13 -22.78
C SER A 336 1.17 -3.18 -23.44
N TRP A 337 0.15 -3.34 -22.63
CA TRP A 337 -1.25 -3.25 -23.06
C TRP A 337 -1.79 -1.82 -22.97
N GLY A 338 -0.94 -0.81 -22.88
CA GLY A 338 -1.32 0.55 -22.57
C GLY A 338 -1.80 0.64 -21.13
N GLU A 339 -0.91 0.30 -20.21
CA GLU A 339 -1.23 0.09 -18.80
C GLU A 339 -1.98 1.26 -18.17
N ARG A 340 -3.09 0.94 -17.51
CA ARG A 340 -3.93 1.83 -16.72
C ARG A 340 -4.07 1.25 -15.32
N PHE A 341 -3.28 1.81 -14.41
CA PHE A 341 -3.15 1.31 -13.04
C PHE A 341 -4.14 1.99 -12.11
N HIS A 342 -4.95 1.19 -11.44
CA HIS A 342 -5.86 1.64 -10.39
C HIS A 342 -5.63 0.86 -9.09
N TRP A 343 -5.60 1.58 -7.97
CA TRP A 343 -5.69 1.00 -6.63
C TRP A 343 -6.61 1.87 -5.78
N TYR A 344 -7.77 1.35 -5.39
CA TYR A 344 -8.67 2.09 -4.52
C TYR A 344 -8.04 2.33 -3.15
N SER A 345 -7.88 3.59 -2.76
CA SER A 345 -7.23 3.98 -1.51
C SER A 345 -7.70 5.35 -1.04
N SER A 346 -7.76 5.53 0.29
CA SER A 346 -7.75 6.84 0.92
C SER A 346 -6.36 7.48 0.78
N THR A 347 -6.27 8.80 0.68
CA THR A 347 -5.01 9.56 0.62
C THR A 347 -4.17 9.43 1.90
N GLY A 348 -4.79 9.14 3.03
CA GLY A 348 -4.12 8.87 4.30
C GLY A 348 -3.53 7.46 4.44
N TRP A 349 -3.65 6.60 3.43
CA TRP A 349 -3.12 5.24 3.43
C TRP A 349 -1.98 5.10 2.41
N VAL A 350 -0.90 4.36 2.77
CA VAL A 350 0.28 4.16 1.91
C VAL A 350 -0.05 3.60 0.52
N MET A 351 -1.21 2.96 0.33
CA MET A 351 -1.62 2.48 -0.99
C MET A 351 -1.94 3.62 -1.96
N TRP A 352 -2.25 4.83 -1.49
CA TRP A 352 -2.28 6.02 -2.33
C TRP A 352 -0.88 6.33 -2.89
N ASN A 353 0.15 6.28 -2.05
CA ASN A 353 1.54 6.47 -2.47
C ASN A 353 1.95 5.38 -3.50
N ALA A 354 1.51 4.14 -3.28
CA ALA A 354 1.73 3.05 -4.24
C ALA A 354 0.99 3.27 -5.56
N GLN A 355 -0.23 3.82 -5.55
CA GLN A 355 -0.98 4.15 -6.76
C GLN A 355 -0.28 5.25 -7.57
N VAL A 356 0.04 6.38 -6.92
CA VAL A 356 0.73 7.51 -7.55
C VAL A 356 2.12 7.10 -8.06
N GLY A 357 2.76 6.14 -7.39
CA GLY A 357 4.02 5.54 -7.79
C GLY A 357 4.03 4.94 -9.20
N GLY A 358 2.89 4.64 -9.80
CA GLY A 358 2.79 4.24 -11.21
C GLY A 358 3.33 5.29 -12.17
N LEU A 359 3.25 6.57 -11.83
CA LEU A 359 3.79 7.66 -12.66
C LEU A 359 5.31 7.60 -12.82
N MET A 360 6.06 7.08 -11.85
CA MET A 360 7.52 6.91 -11.95
C MET A 360 7.94 5.95 -13.05
N ASN A 361 7.02 5.09 -13.47
CA ASN A 361 7.21 4.11 -14.52
C ASN A 361 6.60 4.52 -15.87
N GLY A 362 6.08 5.73 -15.99
CA GLY A 362 5.35 6.16 -17.20
C GLY A 362 3.99 5.47 -17.37
N THR A 363 3.39 4.98 -16.28
CA THR A 363 2.08 4.32 -16.29
C THR A 363 0.98 5.35 -16.06
N THR A 364 -0.12 5.26 -16.82
CA THR A 364 -1.32 6.06 -16.58
C THR A 364 -1.95 5.65 -15.25
N CYS A 365 -2.04 6.57 -14.29
CA CYS A 365 -2.73 6.33 -13.03
C CYS A 365 -4.21 6.69 -13.16
N VAL A 366 -5.08 5.77 -12.77
CA VAL A 366 -6.54 5.93 -12.82
C VAL A 366 -7.05 6.02 -11.39
N ILE A 367 -7.57 7.19 -10.99
CA ILE A 367 -7.95 7.49 -9.61
C ILE A 367 -9.46 7.70 -9.47
N TYR A 368 -9.99 7.26 -8.34
CA TYR A 368 -11.41 7.41 -8.00
C TYR A 368 -11.54 8.12 -6.67
N ASP A 369 -12.35 9.18 -6.65
CA ASP A 369 -12.71 9.92 -5.44
C ASP A 369 -14.16 9.60 -5.06
N GLY A 370 -14.33 8.90 -3.93
CA GLY A 370 -15.64 8.56 -3.43
C GLY A 370 -15.72 7.21 -2.71
N ASN A 371 -16.94 6.83 -2.31
CA ASN A 371 -17.21 5.56 -1.66
C ASN A 371 -17.20 4.40 -2.68
N PRO A 372 -16.46 3.31 -2.44
CA PRO A 372 -16.37 2.16 -3.37
C PRO A 372 -17.70 1.42 -3.55
N GLY A 373 -18.60 1.54 -2.59
CA GLY A 373 -19.98 1.03 -2.65
C GLY A 373 -21.02 2.07 -3.03
N GLY A 374 -20.63 3.27 -3.50
CA GLY A 374 -21.56 4.34 -3.81
C GLY A 374 -22.28 4.86 -2.56
N SER A 375 -23.62 4.91 -2.55
CA SER A 375 -24.40 5.39 -1.41
C SER A 375 -24.21 4.51 -0.16
N LYS A 376 -24.06 5.13 1.01
CA LYS A 376 -24.01 4.41 2.29
C LYS A 376 -25.37 3.77 2.65
N ASP A 377 -26.46 4.41 2.28
CA ASP A 377 -27.81 3.97 2.64
C ASP A 377 -28.29 2.81 1.74
N ASN A 378 -27.75 2.69 0.54
CA ASN A 378 -28.03 1.61 -0.39
C ASN A 378 -26.74 1.25 -1.18
N PRO A 379 -25.85 0.45 -0.58
CA PRO A 379 -24.55 0.15 -1.18
C PRO A 379 -24.67 -0.61 -2.50
N ASP A 380 -24.01 -0.10 -3.54
CA ASP A 380 -23.84 -0.74 -4.84
C ASP A 380 -22.37 -1.07 -5.07
N TRP A 381 -21.97 -2.28 -4.74
CA TRP A 381 -20.59 -2.76 -4.87
C TRP A 381 -20.12 -2.94 -6.32
N SER A 382 -21.00 -2.72 -7.32
CA SER A 382 -20.62 -2.66 -8.72
C SER A 382 -20.01 -1.31 -9.15
N THR A 383 -20.05 -0.30 -8.30
CA THR A 383 -19.62 1.08 -8.59
C THR A 383 -18.18 1.15 -9.10
N LEU A 384 -17.20 0.59 -8.37
CA LEU A 384 -15.81 0.60 -8.85
C LEU A 384 -15.56 -0.30 -10.07
N TRP A 385 -16.38 -1.32 -10.27
CA TRP A 385 -16.23 -2.16 -11.47
C TRP A 385 -16.72 -1.45 -12.73
N ARG A 386 -17.83 -0.68 -12.64
CA ARG A 386 -18.26 0.21 -13.75
C ARG A 386 -17.20 1.26 -14.03
N PHE A 387 -16.68 1.92 -12.99
CA PHE A 387 -15.56 2.83 -13.13
C PHE A 387 -14.34 2.18 -13.81
N ALA A 388 -13.98 0.96 -13.45
CA ALA A 388 -12.87 0.23 -14.08
C ALA A 388 -13.12 -0.06 -15.57
N ALA A 389 -14.34 -0.44 -15.93
CA ALA A 389 -14.74 -0.67 -17.32
C ALA A 389 -14.70 0.64 -18.14
N GLU A 390 -15.31 1.71 -17.65
CA GLU A 390 -15.37 3.03 -18.30
C GLU A 390 -13.96 3.59 -18.55
N ASN A 391 -13.08 3.45 -17.58
CA ASN A 391 -11.71 3.98 -17.64
C ASN A 391 -10.68 2.97 -18.17
N LYS A 392 -11.14 1.80 -18.64
CA LYS A 392 -10.31 0.79 -19.29
C LYS A 392 -9.11 0.36 -18.43
N VAL A 393 -9.35 0.16 -17.13
CA VAL A 393 -8.34 -0.26 -16.17
C VAL A 393 -7.75 -1.61 -16.57
N THR A 394 -6.41 -1.74 -16.46
CA THR A 394 -5.69 -2.99 -16.76
C THR A 394 -5.27 -3.74 -15.51
N PHE A 395 -4.91 -3.01 -14.46
CA PHE A 395 -4.63 -3.54 -13.13
C PHE A 395 -5.59 -2.89 -12.13
N PHE A 396 -6.41 -3.71 -11.46
CA PHE A 396 -7.39 -3.25 -10.48
C PHE A 396 -7.04 -3.73 -9.08
N GLY A 397 -6.70 -2.80 -8.20
CA GLY A 397 -6.36 -3.07 -6.79
C GLY A 397 -7.37 -2.49 -5.81
N ALA A 398 -7.63 -3.22 -4.74
CA ALA A 398 -8.44 -2.77 -3.61
C ALA A 398 -8.08 -3.56 -2.33
N GLY A 399 -8.58 -3.12 -1.18
CA GLY A 399 -8.51 -3.90 0.05
C GLY A 399 -9.29 -5.21 -0.06
N ALA A 400 -8.86 -6.28 0.63
CA ALA A 400 -9.54 -7.58 0.60
C ALA A 400 -11.03 -7.48 1.00
N ALA A 401 -11.37 -6.57 1.91
CA ALA A 401 -12.74 -6.32 2.34
C ALA A 401 -13.65 -5.85 1.18
N PHE A 402 -13.13 -5.10 0.20
CA PHE A 402 -13.91 -4.72 -0.99
C PHE A 402 -14.35 -5.94 -1.78
N PHE A 403 -13.43 -6.84 -2.10
CA PHE A 403 -13.74 -8.07 -2.84
C PHE A 403 -14.72 -8.98 -2.08
N ALA A 404 -14.54 -9.09 -0.76
CA ALA A 404 -15.46 -9.84 0.09
C ALA A 404 -16.89 -9.25 0.07
N ASN A 405 -17.01 -7.91 0.09
CA ASN A 405 -18.30 -7.24 -0.02
C ASN A 405 -18.94 -7.46 -1.39
N CYS A 406 -18.16 -7.41 -2.48
CA CYS A 406 -18.64 -7.75 -3.82
C CYS A 406 -19.20 -9.17 -3.89
N GLN A 407 -18.47 -10.15 -3.34
CA GLN A 407 -18.92 -11.54 -3.28
C GLN A 407 -20.22 -11.68 -2.47
N LYS A 408 -20.24 -11.11 -1.25
CA LYS A 408 -21.39 -11.20 -0.34
C LYS A 408 -22.65 -10.51 -0.88
N SER A 409 -22.50 -9.45 -1.67
CA SER A 409 -23.61 -8.75 -2.33
C SER A 409 -24.16 -9.49 -3.55
N GLY A 410 -23.45 -10.51 -4.03
CA GLY A 410 -23.87 -11.33 -5.16
C GLY A 410 -23.84 -10.58 -6.50
N ILE A 411 -22.97 -9.54 -6.65
CA ILE A 411 -22.89 -8.80 -7.91
C ILE A 411 -22.41 -9.69 -9.06
N ASP A 412 -22.88 -9.38 -10.26
CA ASP A 412 -22.46 -9.99 -11.51
C ASP A 412 -21.58 -9.02 -12.30
N LEU A 413 -20.29 -9.28 -12.35
CA LEU A 413 -19.33 -8.39 -13.03
C LEU A 413 -19.55 -8.30 -14.53
N THR A 414 -20.22 -9.28 -15.15
CA THR A 414 -20.57 -9.22 -16.59
C THR A 414 -21.56 -8.11 -16.93
N GLN A 415 -22.23 -7.55 -15.91
CA GLN A 415 -23.16 -6.43 -16.04
C GLN A 415 -22.50 -5.06 -15.76
N CYS A 416 -21.20 -5.04 -15.44
CA CYS A 416 -20.52 -3.80 -15.06
C CYS A 416 -19.85 -3.07 -16.22
N GLY A 417 -20.02 -3.54 -17.46
CA GLY A 417 -19.38 -3.02 -18.66
C GLY A 417 -18.26 -3.92 -19.17
N ASP A 418 -17.42 -3.40 -20.07
CA ASP A 418 -16.31 -4.17 -20.65
C ASP A 418 -15.09 -4.18 -19.73
N LEU A 419 -14.96 -5.24 -18.95
CA LEU A 419 -13.80 -5.50 -18.06
C LEU A 419 -12.74 -6.38 -18.72
N SER A 420 -12.81 -6.65 -20.03
CA SER A 420 -11.86 -7.54 -20.73
C SER A 420 -10.41 -7.03 -20.71
N ARG A 421 -10.19 -5.76 -20.40
CA ARG A 421 -8.85 -5.18 -20.26
C ARG A 421 -8.23 -5.42 -18.88
N VAL A 422 -9.02 -5.78 -17.88
CA VAL A 422 -8.48 -6.12 -16.54
C VAL A 422 -7.72 -7.43 -16.63
N ARG A 423 -6.41 -7.36 -16.50
CA ARG A 423 -5.50 -8.51 -16.58
C ARG A 423 -4.95 -8.96 -15.24
N ALA A 424 -5.12 -8.15 -14.20
CA ALA A 424 -4.64 -8.42 -12.86
C ALA A 424 -5.53 -7.78 -11.81
N LEU A 425 -5.69 -8.48 -10.70
CA LEU A 425 -6.33 -7.98 -9.49
C LEU A 425 -5.29 -7.90 -8.37
N GLY A 426 -5.28 -6.79 -7.64
CA GLY A 426 -4.39 -6.60 -6.48
C GLY A 426 -5.18 -6.52 -5.18
N THR A 427 -4.67 -7.14 -4.12
CA THR A 427 -5.28 -7.00 -2.79
C THR A 427 -4.26 -6.91 -1.67
N THR A 428 -4.63 -6.18 -0.62
CA THR A 428 -3.85 -6.02 0.60
C THR A 428 -4.74 -5.55 1.76
N GLY A 429 -4.14 -5.31 2.92
CA GLY A 429 -4.81 -4.77 4.11
C GLY A 429 -5.34 -5.84 5.06
N SER A 430 -5.76 -6.97 4.54
CA SER A 430 -6.08 -8.20 5.26
C SER A 430 -5.94 -9.40 4.32
N PRO A 431 -5.79 -10.63 4.84
CA PRO A 431 -5.77 -11.82 3.99
C PRO A 431 -7.04 -11.94 3.14
N LEU A 432 -6.85 -12.29 1.86
CA LEU A 432 -7.97 -12.60 0.97
C LEU A 432 -8.37 -14.06 1.17
N SER A 433 -9.66 -14.31 1.45
CA SER A 433 -10.12 -15.70 1.61
C SER A 433 -10.10 -16.47 0.29
N PRO A 434 -9.83 -17.79 0.32
CA PRO A 434 -9.91 -18.64 -0.88
C PRO A 434 -11.25 -18.54 -1.59
N GLU A 435 -12.35 -18.44 -0.83
CA GLU A 435 -13.72 -18.34 -1.37
C GLU A 435 -13.91 -17.06 -2.18
N THR A 436 -13.40 -15.93 -1.67
CA THR A 436 -13.49 -14.65 -2.34
C THR A 436 -12.61 -14.63 -3.60
N GLN A 437 -11.40 -15.19 -3.54
CA GLN A 437 -10.53 -15.32 -4.70
C GLN A 437 -11.18 -16.19 -5.79
N ASN A 438 -11.73 -17.34 -5.42
CA ASN A 438 -12.43 -18.24 -6.34
C ASN A 438 -13.71 -17.62 -6.94
N TRP A 439 -14.41 -16.77 -6.17
CA TRP A 439 -15.52 -15.98 -6.71
C TRP A 439 -15.03 -15.05 -7.84
N GLY A 440 -13.96 -14.30 -7.62
CA GLY A 440 -13.38 -13.42 -8.62
C GLY A 440 -12.93 -14.19 -9.87
N ASN A 441 -12.28 -15.34 -9.71
CA ASN A 441 -11.87 -16.22 -10.82
C ASN A 441 -13.08 -16.58 -11.70
N LYS A 442 -14.18 -17.04 -11.07
CA LYS A 442 -15.42 -17.39 -11.79
C LYS A 442 -16.02 -16.19 -12.54
N GLN A 443 -16.01 -15.00 -11.93
CA GLN A 443 -16.49 -13.78 -12.58
C GLN A 443 -15.67 -13.46 -13.84
N PHE A 444 -14.35 -13.48 -13.74
CA PHE A 444 -13.47 -13.17 -14.88
C PHE A 444 -13.46 -14.25 -15.96
N GLN A 445 -13.68 -15.52 -15.62
CA GLN A 445 -13.93 -16.58 -16.62
C GLN A 445 -15.19 -16.27 -17.45
N ARG A 446 -16.27 -15.78 -16.82
CA ARG A 446 -17.49 -15.36 -17.51
C ARG A 446 -17.27 -14.13 -18.39
N ILE A 447 -16.52 -13.12 -17.92
CA ILE A 447 -16.11 -11.95 -18.69
C ILE A 447 -15.30 -12.38 -19.92
N LYS A 448 -14.34 -13.30 -19.74
CA LYS A 448 -13.53 -13.85 -20.82
C LYS A 448 -14.40 -14.54 -21.88
N THR A 449 -15.42 -15.28 -21.47
CA THR A 449 -16.36 -15.92 -22.38
C THR A 449 -17.22 -14.89 -23.13
N GLN A 450 -17.75 -13.88 -22.44
CA GLN A 450 -18.57 -12.82 -23.01
C GLN A 450 -17.81 -11.98 -24.05
N HIS A 451 -16.54 -11.72 -23.81
CA HIS A 451 -15.67 -10.88 -24.65
C HIS A 451 -14.62 -11.70 -25.41
N ALA A 452 -14.92 -12.93 -25.82
CA ALA A 452 -13.97 -13.86 -26.44
C ALA A 452 -13.24 -13.31 -27.68
N HIS A 453 -13.79 -12.28 -28.31
CA HIS A 453 -13.18 -11.60 -29.46
C HIS A 453 -12.38 -10.35 -29.10
N SER A 454 -12.29 -9.98 -27.81
CA SER A 454 -11.50 -8.84 -27.38
C SER A 454 -10.01 -9.11 -27.63
N PRO A 455 -9.29 -8.18 -28.28
CA PRO A 455 -7.85 -8.33 -28.48
C PRO A 455 -7.06 -8.23 -27.17
N TYR A 456 -7.70 -7.75 -26.10
CA TYR A 456 -7.10 -7.56 -24.79
C TYR A 456 -7.21 -8.78 -23.88
N LEU A 457 -7.99 -9.79 -24.25
CA LEU A 457 -8.04 -11.03 -23.48
C LEU A 457 -6.70 -11.76 -23.62
N HIS A 458 -6.03 -11.96 -22.51
CA HIS A 458 -4.84 -12.78 -22.45
C HIS A 458 -5.19 -14.22 -22.80
N ARG A 459 -4.80 -14.64 -24.00
CA ARG A 459 -4.97 -16.02 -24.46
C ARG A 459 -3.97 -16.97 -23.81
N GLU A 460 -2.98 -16.44 -23.11
CA GLU A 460 -1.85 -17.21 -22.57
C GLU A 460 -2.15 -17.94 -21.27
N THR A 461 -3.24 -17.60 -20.59
CA THR A 461 -3.69 -18.37 -19.43
C THR A 461 -5.04 -18.98 -19.79
N ASP A 462 -5.05 -20.29 -20.09
CA ASP A 462 -6.27 -21.10 -19.97
C ASP A 462 -6.81 -21.07 -18.52
N GLY A 463 -6.17 -20.27 -17.68
CA GLY A 463 -6.33 -20.13 -16.25
C GLY A 463 -7.15 -18.94 -15.81
N ASP A 464 -7.18 -18.81 -14.51
CA ASP A 464 -7.86 -17.77 -13.75
C ASP A 464 -7.20 -16.40 -13.95
N ILE A 465 -7.94 -15.31 -13.66
CA ILE A 465 -7.35 -13.97 -13.54
C ILE A 465 -6.18 -14.00 -12.55
N TRP A 466 -5.11 -13.28 -12.88
CA TRP A 466 -3.97 -13.23 -11.97
C TRP A 466 -4.26 -12.33 -10.76
N TRP A 467 -3.98 -12.86 -9.56
CA TRP A 467 -4.10 -12.14 -8.31
C TRP A 467 -2.72 -11.79 -7.76
N CYS A 468 -2.44 -10.51 -7.66
CA CYS A 468 -1.28 -9.96 -6.98
C CYS A 468 -1.66 -9.62 -5.53
N ASN A 469 -1.73 -10.63 -4.69
CA ASN A 469 -1.96 -10.44 -3.25
C ASN A 469 -0.65 -10.01 -2.61
N ILE A 470 -0.63 -8.88 -1.90
CA ILE A 470 0.58 -8.34 -1.30
C ILE A 470 0.45 -8.16 0.21
N SER A 471 1.52 -8.49 0.92
CA SER A 471 1.71 -8.14 2.33
C SER A 471 2.92 -7.23 2.47
N GLY A 472 2.69 -6.08 3.07
CA GLY A 472 3.70 -5.05 3.27
C GLY A 472 3.30 -4.09 4.36
N GLY A 473 3.96 -2.95 4.44
CA GLY A 473 3.69 -1.99 5.51
C GLY A 473 3.90 -0.55 5.10
N THR A 474 3.08 0.32 5.69
CA THR A 474 3.32 1.75 5.73
C THR A 474 4.71 2.04 6.30
N ASP A 475 5.15 1.19 7.22
CA ASP A 475 6.35 1.35 7.99
C ASP A 475 7.62 1.40 7.14
N PHE A 476 7.73 0.58 6.07
CA PHE A 476 8.90 0.61 5.17
C PHE A 476 8.54 0.97 3.71
N CYS A 477 7.31 1.43 3.49
CA CYS A 477 6.81 1.91 2.19
C CYS A 477 7.04 0.91 1.05
N GLY A 478 6.76 -0.36 1.31
CA GLY A 478 7.00 -1.47 0.40
C GLY A 478 6.17 -2.69 0.73
N ALA A 479 6.50 -3.80 0.10
CA ALA A 479 5.94 -5.10 0.41
C ALA A 479 7.06 -6.12 0.65
N PHE A 480 6.82 -7.08 1.51
CA PHE A 480 7.71 -8.19 1.80
C PHE A 480 7.37 -9.42 0.96
N ILE A 481 6.08 -9.59 0.69
CA ILE A 481 5.50 -10.74 0.04
C ILE A 481 4.54 -10.26 -1.02
N GLY A 482 4.49 -10.91 -2.16
CA GLY A 482 3.63 -10.46 -3.25
C GLY A 482 3.50 -11.45 -4.39
N GLY A 483 3.35 -10.92 -5.61
CA GLY A 483 3.15 -11.68 -6.83
C GLY A 483 4.42 -11.87 -7.65
N ASN A 484 4.39 -12.90 -8.46
CA ASN A 484 5.26 -13.09 -9.60
C ASN A 484 4.42 -13.76 -10.71
N ARG A 485 4.31 -13.08 -11.84
CA ARG A 485 3.48 -13.53 -12.97
C ARG A 485 3.86 -14.90 -13.52
N GLU A 486 5.11 -15.31 -13.36
CA GLU A 486 5.62 -16.60 -13.85
C GLU A 486 5.38 -17.76 -12.88
N LEU A 487 4.99 -17.47 -11.63
CA LEU A 487 4.71 -18.51 -10.65
C LEU A 487 3.22 -18.90 -10.68
N PRO A 488 2.92 -20.18 -10.44
CA PRO A 488 1.54 -20.62 -10.28
C PRO A 488 0.88 -19.90 -9.08
N GLN A 489 -0.42 -19.70 -9.17
CA GLN A 489 -1.20 -19.09 -8.10
C GLN A 489 -2.10 -20.13 -7.42
N GLU A 490 -2.24 -19.99 -6.12
CA GLU A 490 -3.11 -20.80 -5.28
C GLU A 490 -4.02 -19.86 -4.47
N ALA A 491 -5.30 -20.21 -4.37
CA ALA A 491 -6.26 -19.37 -3.65
C ALA A 491 -5.93 -19.28 -2.15
N GLY A 492 -5.85 -18.05 -1.64
CA GLY A 492 -5.52 -17.78 -0.24
C GLY A 492 -4.01 -17.77 0.06
N VAL A 493 -3.15 -18.03 -0.92
CA VAL A 493 -1.69 -18.03 -0.77
C VAL A 493 -1.08 -16.91 -1.59
N MET A 494 -0.17 -16.14 -1.01
CA MET A 494 0.68 -15.19 -1.74
C MET A 494 1.83 -15.94 -2.38
N GLN A 495 2.20 -15.56 -3.61
CA GLN A 495 3.05 -16.40 -4.45
C GLN A 495 4.51 -16.50 -3.98
N CYS A 496 5.10 -15.39 -3.51
CA CYS A 496 6.53 -15.40 -3.18
C CYS A 496 6.95 -14.24 -2.26
N ARG A 497 8.11 -14.40 -1.64
CA ARG A 497 8.88 -13.30 -1.06
C ARG A 497 9.43 -12.42 -2.16
N LEU A 498 9.48 -11.10 -1.95
CA LEU A 498 9.92 -10.15 -2.97
C LEU A 498 11.45 -10.08 -3.09
N LEU A 499 11.93 -9.75 -4.27
CA LEU A 499 13.35 -9.54 -4.53
C LEU A 499 13.92 -8.41 -3.63
N GLY A 500 15.13 -8.61 -3.12
CA GLY A 500 15.77 -7.68 -2.20
C GLY A 500 15.21 -7.66 -0.78
N CYS A 501 14.22 -8.51 -0.47
CA CYS A 501 13.59 -8.61 0.84
C CYS A 501 13.96 -9.94 1.52
N ALA A 502 14.89 -9.90 2.47
CA ALA A 502 15.33 -11.06 3.24
C ALA A 502 14.32 -11.43 4.33
N VAL A 503 13.13 -11.83 3.89
CA VAL A 503 12.00 -12.16 4.76
C VAL A 503 12.07 -13.60 5.21
N GLU A 504 11.89 -13.82 6.51
CA GLU A 504 11.87 -15.13 7.14
C GLU A 504 10.70 -15.22 8.14
N ALA A 505 10.28 -16.45 8.43
CA ALA A 505 9.44 -16.78 9.57
C ALA A 505 10.33 -17.33 10.69
N TRP A 506 10.34 -16.69 11.86
CA TRP A 506 11.19 -17.13 12.99
C TRP A 506 10.38 -17.70 14.13
N ASN A 507 10.87 -18.80 14.71
CA ASN A 507 10.32 -19.36 15.94
C ASN A 507 10.70 -18.50 17.17
N GLU A 508 10.26 -18.92 18.35
CA GLU A 508 10.55 -18.21 19.62
C GLU A 508 12.04 -18.20 19.98
N ALA A 509 12.82 -19.14 19.47
CA ALA A 509 14.27 -19.17 19.66
C ALA A 509 15.01 -18.22 18.70
N GLY A 510 14.30 -17.52 17.82
CA GLY A 510 14.88 -16.64 16.79
C GLY A 510 15.53 -17.42 15.66
N GLU A 511 14.99 -18.60 15.32
CA GLU A 511 15.49 -19.46 14.26
C GLU A 511 14.48 -19.52 13.10
N PRO A 512 14.96 -19.51 11.83
CA PRO A 512 14.11 -19.64 10.67
C PRO A 512 13.35 -20.97 10.66
N VAL A 513 12.06 -20.92 10.34
CA VAL A 513 11.19 -22.10 10.16
C VAL A 513 10.52 -22.10 8.81
N HIS A 514 10.30 -23.31 8.25
CA HIS A 514 9.56 -23.53 7.00
C HIS A 514 8.43 -24.53 7.25
N GLY A 515 7.27 -24.29 6.64
CA GLY A 515 6.07 -25.11 6.87
C GLY A 515 5.37 -24.83 8.20
N GLU A 516 5.99 -24.05 9.06
CA GLU A 516 5.47 -23.67 10.37
C GLU A 516 5.22 -22.17 10.45
N VAL A 517 4.36 -21.75 11.38
CA VAL A 517 4.07 -20.33 11.62
C VAL A 517 5.14 -19.74 12.52
N GLY A 518 5.74 -18.64 12.09
CA GLY A 518 6.71 -17.87 12.86
C GLY A 518 6.48 -16.38 12.78
N GLU A 519 7.22 -15.60 13.58
CA GLU A 519 7.24 -14.13 13.50
C GLU A 519 7.83 -13.69 12.17
N LEU A 520 7.13 -12.82 11.44
CA LEU A 520 7.67 -12.21 10.23
C LEU A 520 8.79 -11.27 10.58
N VAL A 521 9.99 -11.59 10.09
CA VAL A 521 11.18 -10.77 10.25
C VAL A 521 11.80 -10.45 8.88
N CYS A 522 12.56 -9.33 8.82
CA CYS A 522 13.45 -9.04 7.71
C CYS A 522 14.86 -8.92 8.23
N SER A 523 15.73 -9.80 7.75
CA SER A 523 17.09 -9.97 8.29
C SER A 523 18.17 -9.13 7.59
N GLN A 524 17.79 -8.43 6.49
CA GLN A 524 18.67 -7.52 5.75
C GLN A 524 17.98 -6.17 5.51
N PRO A 525 18.74 -5.06 5.43
CA PRO A 525 18.18 -3.75 5.16
C PRO A 525 17.62 -3.64 3.74
N ILE A 526 16.54 -2.86 3.62
CA ILE A 526 15.91 -2.50 2.35
C ILE A 526 16.05 -0.99 2.16
N PRO A 527 16.34 -0.47 0.96
CA PRO A 527 16.57 0.96 0.74
C PRO A 527 15.41 1.88 1.15
N SER A 528 14.16 1.38 1.15
CA SER A 528 12.96 2.14 1.55
C SER A 528 12.62 2.06 3.04
N MET A 529 13.43 1.39 3.87
CA MET A 529 13.24 1.42 5.32
C MET A 529 13.23 2.87 5.83
N PRO A 530 12.53 3.17 6.94
CA PRO A 530 12.46 4.54 7.46
C PRO A 530 13.85 5.12 7.72
N LEU A 531 14.01 6.38 7.36
CA LEU A 531 15.19 7.13 7.76
C LEU A 531 15.19 7.33 9.29
N TYR A 532 14.03 7.72 9.82
CA TYR A 532 13.75 7.94 11.24
C TYR A 532 12.26 8.20 11.45
N PHE A 533 11.81 8.33 12.70
CA PHE A 533 10.51 8.94 13.00
C PHE A 533 10.72 10.43 13.28
N TRP A 534 9.82 11.27 12.75
CA TRP A 534 9.92 12.71 12.97
C TRP A 534 9.84 13.04 14.48
N ASN A 535 10.74 13.89 14.95
CA ASN A 535 10.87 14.25 16.37
C ASN A 535 11.09 13.07 17.35
N ASP A 536 11.64 11.94 16.88
CA ASP A 536 11.98 10.80 17.73
C ASP A 536 13.38 10.95 18.31
N LYS A 537 13.46 11.42 19.55
CA LYS A 537 14.75 11.64 20.22
C LYS A 537 15.51 10.33 20.36
N ASN A 538 16.74 10.30 19.84
CA ASN A 538 17.63 9.13 19.83
C ASN A 538 17.03 7.89 19.17
N ASN A 539 16.08 8.05 18.26
CA ASN A 539 15.34 6.95 17.61
C ASN A 539 14.68 5.98 18.59
N ALA A 540 14.30 6.44 19.79
CA ALA A 540 13.81 5.56 20.85
C ALA A 540 12.51 4.83 20.45
N ARG A 541 11.55 5.54 19.84
CA ARG A 541 10.30 4.95 19.34
C ARG A 541 10.54 4.05 18.15
N TYR A 542 11.46 4.43 17.27
CA TYR A 542 11.84 3.65 16.10
C TYR A 542 12.45 2.30 16.51
N LEU A 543 13.43 2.32 17.40
CA LEU A 543 14.07 1.12 17.92
C LEU A 543 13.06 0.21 18.65
N ALA A 544 12.24 0.78 19.53
CA ALA A 544 11.21 0.02 20.24
C ALA A 544 10.16 -0.60 19.29
N SER A 545 9.88 0.05 18.16
CA SER A 545 8.86 -0.44 17.21
C SER A 545 9.29 -1.69 16.44
N TYR A 546 10.59 -1.79 16.08
CA TYR A 546 11.03 -2.81 15.12
C TYR A 546 12.21 -3.65 15.58
N PHE A 547 12.99 -3.21 16.57
CA PHE A 547 14.25 -3.84 16.96
C PHE A 547 14.32 -4.22 18.45
N GLU A 548 13.26 -3.99 19.23
CA GLU A 548 13.24 -4.34 20.65
C GLU A 548 13.39 -5.84 20.87
N MET A 549 12.73 -6.66 20.04
CA MET A 549 12.77 -8.11 20.16
C MET A 549 14.10 -8.70 19.67
N TYR A 550 14.65 -8.12 18.61
CA TYR A 550 15.91 -8.56 17.99
C TYR A 550 16.87 -7.37 17.83
N PRO A 551 17.47 -6.88 18.93
CA PRO A 551 18.37 -5.72 18.90
C PRO A 551 19.67 -6.02 18.15
N ALA A 552 20.54 -5.01 18.05
CA ALA A 552 21.86 -5.15 17.44
C ALA A 552 22.65 -6.32 18.03
N GLY A 553 23.27 -7.10 17.17
CA GLY A 553 23.96 -8.35 17.53
C GLY A 553 23.12 -9.63 17.34
N HIS A 554 21.82 -9.50 16.99
CA HIS A 554 20.96 -10.65 16.64
C HIS A 554 20.96 -10.96 15.13
N GLY A 555 21.50 -10.06 14.29
CA GLY A 555 21.56 -10.27 12.86
C GLY A 555 22.41 -11.48 12.50
N ARG A 556 21.89 -12.37 11.63
CA ARG A 556 22.61 -13.53 11.07
C ARG A 556 22.99 -13.24 9.64
N LYS A 557 24.15 -13.75 9.19
CA LYS A 557 24.49 -13.74 7.77
C LYS A 557 23.45 -14.54 6.99
N PRO A 558 22.96 -14.04 5.85
CA PRO A 558 22.17 -14.85 4.93
C PRO A 558 22.94 -16.12 4.55
N GLY A 559 22.31 -17.29 4.70
CA GLY A 559 22.96 -18.58 4.39
C GLY A 559 23.48 -19.36 5.61
N GLY A 560 23.23 -18.90 6.85
CA GLY A 560 23.50 -19.68 8.07
C GLY A 560 24.97 -19.66 8.48
N GLY A 561 25.39 -18.64 9.17
CA GLY A 561 26.63 -18.54 9.90
C GLY A 561 26.38 -17.98 11.28
N ASP A 562 27.31 -18.19 12.21
CA ASP A 562 27.24 -17.64 13.55
C ASP A 562 27.01 -16.12 13.52
N ALA A 563 26.19 -15.64 14.46
CA ALA A 563 25.93 -14.22 14.61
C ALA A 563 27.26 -13.46 14.77
N ASP A 564 27.60 -12.67 13.75
CA ASP A 564 28.74 -11.76 13.84
C ASP A 564 28.29 -10.56 14.66
N ALA A 565 29.02 -10.21 15.70
CA ALA A 565 28.72 -9.06 16.58
C ALA A 565 28.65 -7.70 15.84
N THR A 566 29.04 -7.67 14.57
CA THR A 566 29.00 -6.50 13.69
C THR A 566 27.67 -6.33 12.96
N TYR A 567 26.78 -7.35 12.94
CA TYR A 567 25.48 -7.23 12.31
C TYR A 567 24.50 -6.47 13.19
N GLY A 568 23.72 -5.58 12.56
CA GLY A 568 22.66 -4.80 13.21
C GLY A 568 21.55 -5.65 13.81
N GLY A 569 20.47 -5.01 14.22
CA GLY A 569 19.25 -5.68 14.64
C GLY A 569 18.53 -6.35 13.47
N VAL A 570 17.50 -7.13 13.79
CA VAL A 570 16.60 -7.74 12.80
C VAL A 570 15.23 -7.04 12.90
N TRP A 571 14.70 -6.61 11.76
CA TRP A 571 13.40 -5.98 11.70
C TRP A 571 12.28 -6.98 12.01
N ARG A 572 11.55 -6.73 13.09
CA ARG A 572 10.31 -7.44 13.41
C ARG A 572 9.11 -6.67 12.85
N HIS A 573 8.30 -7.33 12.03
CA HIS A 573 7.14 -6.66 11.43
C HIS A 573 5.87 -6.73 12.30
N GLY A 574 5.77 -7.75 13.13
CA GLY A 574 4.62 -7.95 14.01
C GLY A 574 3.45 -8.66 13.32
N ASP A 575 3.76 -9.55 12.39
CA ASP A 575 2.81 -10.43 11.71
C ASP A 575 3.23 -11.90 11.85
N TRP A 576 2.25 -12.81 11.94
CA TRP A 576 2.50 -14.24 11.82
C TRP A 576 2.57 -14.66 10.37
N LEU A 577 3.66 -15.31 10.01
CA LEU A 577 3.97 -15.78 8.66
C LEU A 577 4.22 -17.28 8.65
N ARG A 578 3.66 -17.98 7.66
CA ARG A 578 4.14 -19.28 7.23
C ARG A 578 4.68 -19.18 5.81
N ILE A 579 5.91 -19.65 5.61
CA ILE A 579 6.49 -19.92 4.31
C ILE A 579 6.30 -21.40 4.05
N GLY A 580 5.74 -21.79 2.89
CA GLY A 580 5.45 -23.19 2.58
C GLY A 580 6.68 -24.08 2.68
N ALA A 581 6.47 -25.36 3.01
CA ALA A 581 7.55 -26.35 3.05
C ALA A 581 8.16 -26.53 1.67
N ALA A 582 9.46 -26.72 1.60
CA ALA A 582 10.25 -26.81 0.36
C ALA A 582 9.85 -27.96 -0.58
N ASP A 583 9.10 -28.94 -0.08
CA ASP A 583 8.62 -30.13 -0.77
C ASP A 583 7.15 -30.07 -1.18
N GLN A 584 6.45 -28.99 -0.82
CA GLN A 584 5.01 -28.83 -1.08
C GLN A 584 4.73 -27.71 -2.06
N GLY A 585 4.11 -28.04 -3.16
CA GLY A 585 3.50 -27.12 -4.09
C GLY A 585 4.29 -26.84 -5.37
N GLN A 586 3.56 -26.41 -6.37
CA GLN A 586 4.08 -26.07 -7.71
C GLN A 586 4.98 -24.82 -7.71
N ASN A 587 5.00 -24.05 -6.58
CA ASN A 587 5.79 -22.82 -6.42
C ASN A 587 7.19 -23.07 -5.84
N GLY A 588 7.71 -24.28 -5.85
CA GLY A 588 9.00 -24.60 -5.24
C GLY A 588 9.05 -24.38 -3.72
N GLY A 589 7.89 -24.41 -3.04
CA GLY A 589 7.78 -24.24 -1.59
C GLY A 589 7.86 -22.80 -1.08
N GLU A 590 7.72 -21.78 -1.92
CA GLU A 590 7.86 -20.35 -1.57
C GLU A 590 6.53 -19.65 -1.26
N GLY A 591 5.38 -20.32 -1.38
CA GLY A 591 4.07 -19.77 -1.07
C GLY A 591 3.98 -19.28 0.38
N CYS A 592 3.41 -18.10 0.57
CA CYS A 592 3.35 -17.42 1.87
C CYS A 592 1.92 -17.19 2.33
N VAL A 593 1.68 -17.38 3.64
CA VAL A 593 0.39 -17.10 4.27
C VAL A 593 0.61 -16.23 5.51
N ILE A 594 -0.12 -15.11 5.59
CA ILE A 594 -0.19 -14.26 6.78
C ILE A 594 -1.38 -14.67 7.64
N PHE A 595 -1.14 -14.96 8.90
CA PHE A 595 -2.14 -15.39 9.87
C PHE A 595 -2.66 -14.27 10.79
N GLY A 596 -2.29 -13.02 10.47
CA GLY A 596 -2.67 -11.82 11.24
C GLY A 596 -1.52 -11.26 12.05
N ARG A 597 -1.86 -10.30 12.92
CA ARG A 597 -0.88 -9.60 13.77
C ARG A 597 -0.35 -10.52 14.88
N SER A 598 0.96 -10.52 15.08
CA SER A 598 1.59 -11.27 16.17
C SER A 598 1.34 -10.63 17.55
N ASP A 599 1.04 -9.32 17.60
CA ASP A 599 0.63 -8.60 18.81
C ASP A 599 -0.87 -8.78 19.17
N ALA A 600 -1.68 -9.35 18.26
CA ALA A 600 -3.08 -9.70 18.47
C ALA A 600 -3.32 -11.24 18.55
N THR A 601 -2.28 -12.00 18.85
CA THR A 601 -2.30 -13.46 18.90
C THR A 601 -3.29 -14.00 19.96
N ILE A 602 -3.99 -15.08 19.58
CA ILE A 602 -4.77 -15.92 20.51
C ILE A 602 -3.82 -16.97 21.09
N ASN A 603 -3.73 -17.01 22.41
CA ASN A 603 -2.91 -18.01 23.13
C ASN A 603 -3.81 -18.80 24.07
N ARG A 604 -4.24 -19.98 23.66
CA ARG A 604 -5.15 -20.85 24.44
C ARG A 604 -4.48 -22.17 24.77
N HIS A 605 -4.32 -22.44 26.08
CA HIS A 605 -3.73 -23.68 26.59
C HIS A 605 -2.38 -24.05 25.95
N GLY A 606 -1.54 -23.04 25.72
CA GLY A 606 -0.22 -23.21 25.10
C GLY A 606 -0.22 -23.36 23.58
N LEU A 607 -1.38 -23.30 22.92
CA LEU A 607 -1.48 -23.22 21.48
C LEU A 607 -1.65 -21.75 21.06
N ARG A 608 -0.82 -21.31 20.12
CA ARG A 608 -0.90 -19.98 19.49
C ARG A 608 -1.60 -20.08 18.15
N MET A 609 -2.41 -19.09 17.85
CA MET A 609 -3.15 -18.98 16.60
C MET A 609 -3.32 -17.51 16.22
N GLY A 610 -3.19 -17.19 14.94
CA GLY A 610 -3.55 -15.87 14.40
C GLY A 610 -5.07 -15.68 14.37
N THR A 611 -5.52 -14.46 14.64
CA THR A 611 -6.96 -14.13 14.64
C THR A 611 -7.63 -14.41 13.30
N SER A 612 -6.91 -14.27 12.18
CA SER A 612 -7.43 -14.52 10.83
C SER A 612 -7.85 -15.96 10.57
N GLU A 613 -7.23 -16.94 11.23
CA GLU A 613 -7.65 -18.35 11.10
C GLU A 613 -9.07 -18.56 11.68
N LEU A 614 -9.33 -17.93 12.82
CA LEU A 614 -10.66 -17.99 13.44
C LEU A 614 -11.70 -17.25 12.58
N TYR A 615 -11.32 -16.10 12.01
CA TYR A 615 -12.20 -15.36 11.09
C TYR A 615 -12.54 -16.21 9.87
N SER A 616 -11.56 -16.86 9.25
CA SER A 616 -11.80 -17.74 8.10
C SER A 616 -12.81 -18.85 8.41
N ALA A 617 -12.71 -19.47 9.59
CA ALA A 617 -13.62 -20.53 10.00
C ALA A 617 -15.07 -20.01 10.25
N VAL A 618 -15.20 -18.81 10.81
CA VAL A 618 -16.49 -18.21 11.20
C VAL A 618 -17.15 -17.50 10.02
N GLU A 619 -16.40 -16.75 9.25
CA GLU A 619 -16.92 -15.96 8.13
C GLU A 619 -17.20 -16.80 6.87
N ALA A 620 -16.74 -18.05 6.84
CA ALA A 620 -17.18 -19.02 5.83
C ALA A 620 -18.66 -19.41 5.96
N LEU A 621 -19.27 -19.20 7.14
CA LEU A 621 -20.68 -19.48 7.34
C LEU A 621 -21.55 -18.41 6.66
N PRO A 622 -22.57 -18.79 5.88
CA PRO A 622 -23.39 -17.86 5.13
C PRO A 622 -24.19 -16.87 6.00
N GLU A 623 -24.39 -17.18 7.28
CA GLU A 623 -25.07 -16.33 8.25
C GLU A 623 -24.22 -15.17 8.75
N VAL A 624 -22.88 -15.25 8.64
CA VAL A 624 -21.94 -14.28 9.20
C VAL A 624 -21.46 -13.32 8.13
N ILE A 625 -21.57 -12.01 8.43
CA ILE A 625 -21.03 -10.95 7.57
C ILE A 625 -19.59 -10.60 7.96
N ASP A 626 -19.33 -10.48 9.26
CA ASP A 626 -18.03 -10.05 9.79
C ASP A 626 -17.85 -10.62 11.21
N SER A 627 -16.61 -10.73 11.66
CA SER A 627 -16.30 -11.22 12.99
C SER A 627 -15.07 -10.56 13.58
N MET A 628 -14.92 -10.56 14.89
CA MET A 628 -13.72 -10.14 15.61
C MET A 628 -13.59 -10.95 16.90
N VAL A 629 -12.37 -11.39 17.19
CA VAL A 629 -12.04 -12.08 18.43
C VAL A 629 -10.95 -11.29 19.16
N VAL A 630 -11.03 -11.29 20.49
CA VAL A 630 -9.95 -10.82 21.35
C VAL A 630 -9.67 -11.88 22.41
N ASP A 631 -8.40 -12.09 22.72
CA ASP A 631 -7.99 -13.01 23.79
C ASP A 631 -7.47 -12.20 24.96
N LEU A 632 -8.17 -12.27 26.10
CA LEU A 632 -7.80 -11.58 27.32
C LEU A 632 -6.97 -12.52 28.18
N GLU A 633 -5.66 -12.40 28.07
CA GLU A 633 -4.73 -13.11 28.94
C GLU A 633 -4.66 -12.42 30.31
N TYR A 634 -4.92 -13.18 31.36
CA TYR A 634 -4.81 -12.73 32.75
C TYR A 634 -3.64 -13.45 33.44
N LEU A 635 -2.86 -12.71 34.19
CA LEU A 635 -1.89 -13.31 35.09
C LEU A 635 -2.58 -14.12 36.19
N GLY A 636 -2.37 -15.45 36.18
CA GLY A 636 -2.89 -16.35 37.23
C GLY A 636 -4.32 -16.84 37.11
N ARG A 637 -5.00 -16.59 35.97
CA ARG A 637 -6.33 -17.16 35.64
C ARG A 637 -6.41 -17.62 34.19
N GLU A 638 -7.44 -18.42 33.87
CA GLU A 638 -7.72 -18.80 32.50
C GLU A 638 -8.02 -17.56 31.64
N SER A 639 -7.57 -17.58 30.38
CA SER A 639 -7.86 -16.52 29.42
C SER A 639 -9.36 -16.51 29.07
N TYR A 640 -9.88 -15.32 28.87
CA TYR A 640 -11.27 -15.12 28.40
C TYR A 640 -11.26 -14.62 26.98
N MET A 641 -11.87 -15.39 26.08
CA MET A 641 -11.88 -15.10 24.64
C MET A 641 -13.31 -14.90 24.13
N PRO A 642 -13.82 -13.66 24.08
CA PRO A 642 -15.08 -13.35 23.43
C PRO A 642 -14.91 -13.27 21.91
N LEU A 643 -15.90 -13.81 21.19
CA LEU A 643 -16.08 -13.66 19.74
C LEU A 643 -17.24 -12.72 19.47
N PHE A 644 -17.03 -11.72 18.65
CA PHE A 644 -18.04 -10.78 18.17
C PHE A 644 -18.39 -11.13 16.73
N VAL A 645 -19.69 -11.23 16.41
CA VAL A 645 -20.17 -11.58 15.06
C VAL A 645 -21.22 -10.58 14.59
N VAL A 646 -21.10 -10.15 13.35
CA VAL A 646 -22.12 -9.39 12.62
C VAL A 646 -22.88 -10.40 11.76
N LEU A 647 -24.17 -10.54 11.96
CA LEU A 647 -25.03 -11.46 11.24
C LEU A 647 -25.74 -10.78 10.08
N ARG A 648 -26.16 -11.56 9.09
CA ARG A 648 -27.03 -11.06 8.01
C ARG A 648 -28.35 -10.50 8.57
N ALA A 649 -28.91 -9.53 7.87
CA ALA A 649 -30.16 -8.90 8.24
C ALA A 649 -31.27 -9.95 8.44
N GLY A 650 -32.01 -9.81 9.52
CA GLY A 650 -33.09 -10.72 9.90
C GLY A 650 -32.67 -11.95 10.70
N LEU A 651 -31.36 -12.16 10.91
CA LEU A 651 -30.86 -13.24 11.76
C LEU A 651 -30.57 -12.77 13.18
N THR A 652 -30.76 -13.65 14.13
CA THR A 652 -30.40 -13.44 15.53
C THR A 652 -29.50 -14.57 16.02
N LEU A 653 -28.62 -14.27 16.94
CA LEU A 653 -27.69 -15.24 17.52
C LEU A 653 -28.41 -16.10 18.54
N ASP A 654 -29.08 -17.12 18.05
CA ASP A 654 -29.77 -18.13 18.87
C ASP A 654 -28.82 -19.27 19.30
N PRO A 655 -29.25 -20.18 20.19
CA PRO A 655 -28.41 -21.32 20.62
C PRO A 655 -28.02 -22.28 19.49
N ALA A 656 -28.84 -22.42 18.45
CA ALA A 656 -28.53 -23.27 17.29
C ALA A 656 -27.39 -22.69 16.47
N LEU A 657 -27.43 -21.38 16.17
CA LEU A 657 -26.37 -20.69 15.44
C LEU A 657 -25.06 -20.61 16.26
N LYS A 658 -25.13 -20.40 17.59
CA LYS A 658 -23.97 -20.54 18.48
C LYS A 658 -23.31 -21.90 18.38
N SER A 659 -24.11 -22.97 18.36
CA SER A 659 -23.59 -24.32 18.19
C SER A 659 -22.95 -24.53 16.83
N THR A 660 -23.52 -23.97 15.76
CA THR A 660 -22.96 -24.00 14.40
C THR A 660 -21.62 -23.31 14.34
N LEU A 661 -21.51 -22.09 14.91
CA LEU A 661 -20.26 -21.32 14.99
C LEU A 661 -19.17 -22.10 15.76
N ASN A 662 -19.52 -22.66 16.94
CA ASN A 662 -18.58 -23.45 17.73
C ASN A 662 -18.13 -24.73 17.00
N ASN A 663 -19.04 -25.40 16.28
CA ASN A 663 -18.69 -26.55 15.47
C ASN A 663 -17.78 -26.19 14.28
N ALA A 664 -18.01 -25.07 13.62
CA ALA A 664 -17.15 -24.59 12.55
C ALA A 664 -15.72 -24.35 13.07
N ILE A 665 -15.59 -23.66 14.20
CA ILE A 665 -14.29 -23.43 14.86
C ILE A 665 -13.64 -24.74 15.27
N LYS A 666 -14.41 -25.64 15.92
CA LYS A 666 -13.92 -26.94 16.36
C LYS A 666 -13.39 -27.78 15.19
N THR A 667 -14.13 -27.80 14.08
CA THR A 667 -13.80 -28.62 12.90
C THR A 667 -12.62 -28.05 12.11
N ALA A 668 -12.62 -26.73 11.89
CA ALA A 668 -11.58 -26.08 11.09
C ALA A 668 -10.26 -25.92 11.85
N LEU A 669 -10.31 -25.76 13.18
CA LEU A 669 -9.15 -25.43 14.00
C LEU A 669 -8.93 -26.44 15.13
N SER A 670 -9.59 -26.24 16.27
CA SER A 670 -9.50 -27.12 17.45
C SER A 670 -10.58 -26.77 18.47
N PRO A 671 -11.05 -27.74 19.28
CA PRO A 671 -11.93 -27.45 20.41
C PRO A 671 -11.40 -26.42 21.40
N ARG A 672 -10.07 -26.24 21.47
CA ARG A 672 -9.42 -25.28 22.37
C ARG A 672 -9.67 -23.83 21.98
N PHE A 673 -9.99 -23.55 20.71
CA PHE A 673 -10.27 -22.22 20.20
C PHE A 673 -11.76 -21.85 20.21
N ILE A 674 -12.61 -22.69 20.80
CA ILE A 674 -14.00 -22.34 21.03
C ILE A 674 -14.05 -21.13 21.99
N PRO A 675 -14.70 -20.02 21.59
CA PRO A 675 -14.77 -18.80 22.40
C PRO A 675 -15.53 -19.07 23.72
N ASN A 676 -15.16 -18.35 24.77
CA ASN A 676 -15.88 -18.41 26.05
C ASN A 676 -17.30 -17.87 25.90
N GLU A 677 -17.47 -16.87 25.05
CA GLU A 677 -18.77 -16.25 24.77
C GLU A 677 -18.83 -15.72 23.34
N ILE A 678 -20.01 -15.81 22.70
CA ILE A 678 -20.24 -15.24 21.38
C ILE A 678 -21.29 -14.15 21.50
N PHE A 679 -20.97 -12.97 20.98
CA PHE A 679 -21.84 -11.80 20.99
C PHE A 679 -22.23 -11.41 19.56
N GLN A 680 -23.52 -11.17 19.34
CA GLN A 680 -23.97 -10.47 18.14
C GLN A 680 -23.78 -8.98 18.33
N VAL A 681 -23.13 -8.34 17.35
CA VAL A 681 -22.89 -6.90 17.32
C VAL A 681 -23.40 -6.29 16.01
N ALA A 682 -23.70 -5.01 16.04
CA ALA A 682 -24.11 -4.31 14.83
C ALA A 682 -22.93 -4.16 13.84
N GLU A 683 -21.74 -3.86 14.35
CA GLU A 683 -20.53 -3.63 13.55
C GLU A 683 -19.27 -4.03 14.31
N ILE A 684 -18.24 -4.43 13.57
CA ILE A 684 -16.88 -4.64 14.07
C ILE A 684 -16.11 -3.32 13.95
N PRO A 685 -15.42 -2.84 15.02
CA PRO A 685 -14.60 -1.63 14.99
C PRO A 685 -13.49 -1.71 13.95
N ARG A 686 -13.40 -0.71 13.06
CA ARG A 686 -12.42 -0.68 11.99
C ARG A 686 -11.75 0.67 11.88
N THR A 687 -10.48 0.66 11.48
CA THR A 687 -9.77 1.87 11.04
C THR A 687 -10.38 2.38 9.73
N LEU A 688 -10.07 3.63 9.35
CA LEU A 688 -10.46 4.20 8.05
C LEU A 688 -9.94 3.34 6.86
N SER A 689 -8.81 2.65 7.03
CA SER A 689 -8.28 1.69 6.05
C SER A 689 -8.93 0.30 6.10
N GLY A 690 -9.98 0.11 6.91
CA GLY A 690 -10.74 -1.14 7.00
C GLY A 690 -10.14 -2.23 7.89
N LYS A 691 -9.03 -1.99 8.60
CA LYS A 691 -8.42 -2.97 9.52
C LYS A 691 -9.26 -3.11 10.79
N LYS A 692 -9.49 -4.35 11.23
CA LYS A 692 -10.14 -4.66 12.51
C LYS A 692 -9.30 -4.12 13.68
N GLN A 693 -9.98 -3.67 14.74
CA GLN A 693 -9.31 -3.05 15.90
C GLN A 693 -9.29 -3.99 17.12
N GLU A 694 -8.70 -5.17 16.97
CA GLU A 694 -8.61 -6.18 18.03
C GLU A 694 -7.87 -5.66 19.26
N LEU A 695 -6.66 -5.10 19.05
CA LEU A 695 -5.80 -4.65 20.14
C LEU A 695 -6.42 -3.50 20.97
N PRO A 696 -7.02 -2.46 20.37
CA PRO A 696 -7.77 -1.46 21.12
C PRO A 696 -8.90 -2.04 21.96
N ILE A 697 -9.69 -2.96 21.41
CA ILE A 697 -10.78 -3.60 22.15
C ILE A 697 -10.27 -4.52 23.25
N LYS A 698 -9.17 -5.27 23.02
CA LYS A 698 -8.48 -6.05 24.05
C LYS A 698 -8.09 -5.17 25.23
N LYS A 699 -7.42 -4.04 24.98
CA LYS A 699 -6.99 -3.08 26.00
C LYS A 699 -8.16 -2.46 26.74
N LEU A 700 -9.24 -2.09 26.05
CA LEU A 700 -10.47 -1.59 26.63
C LEU A 700 -11.08 -2.60 27.60
N MET A 701 -11.20 -3.87 27.20
CA MET A 701 -11.73 -4.95 28.03
C MET A 701 -10.81 -5.31 29.22
N LEU A 702 -9.52 -4.98 29.14
CA LEU A 702 -8.56 -5.08 30.25
C LEU A 702 -8.59 -3.85 31.18
N GLY A 703 -9.52 -2.90 30.98
CA GLY A 703 -9.74 -1.76 31.86
C GLY A 703 -8.98 -0.48 31.52
N GLN A 704 -8.35 -0.42 30.35
CA GLN A 704 -7.73 0.83 29.92
C GLN A 704 -8.82 1.84 29.44
N PRO A 705 -8.67 3.14 29.74
CA PRO A 705 -9.61 4.17 29.32
C PRO A 705 -9.73 4.24 27.78
N LEU A 706 -10.95 4.44 27.28
CA LEU A 706 -11.23 4.49 25.83
C LEU A 706 -10.35 5.51 25.10
N GLU A 707 -10.21 6.70 25.65
CA GLU A 707 -9.44 7.82 25.09
C GLU A 707 -7.92 7.55 24.99
N LYS A 708 -7.42 6.56 25.73
CA LYS A 708 -6.02 6.13 25.64
C LYS A 708 -5.77 5.01 24.64
N VAL A 709 -6.83 4.28 24.26
CA VAL A 709 -6.69 3.11 23.40
C VAL A 709 -7.26 3.27 22.01
N VAL A 710 -8.20 4.22 21.82
CA VAL A 710 -8.87 4.46 20.54
C VAL A 710 -8.93 5.95 20.23
N ASN A 711 -8.51 6.30 19.02
CA ASN A 711 -8.85 7.60 18.44
C ASN A 711 -10.09 7.43 17.55
N LYS A 712 -11.24 7.92 18.01
CA LYS A 712 -12.53 7.81 17.28
C LYS A 712 -12.49 8.43 15.90
N ASP A 713 -11.71 9.50 15.72
CA ASP A 713 -11.60 10.23 14.46
C ASP A 713 -10.77 9.47 13.38
N ALA A 714 -10.04 8.45 13.79
CA ALA A 714 -9.30 7.56 12.90
C ALA A 714 -10.07 6.28 12.55
N MET A 715 -11.36 6.21 12.93
CA MET A 715 -12.19 5.04 12.69
C MET A 715 -13.22 5.26 11.58
N ALA A 716 -13.50 4.20 10.84
CA ALA A 716 -14.58 4.18 9.86
C ALA A 716 -15.98 4.20 10.50
N ASN A 717 -16.10 3.65 11.71
CA ASN A 717 -17.37 3.41 12.39
C ASN A 717 -17.30 3.65 13.92
N PRO A 718 -16.95 4.85 14.37
CA PRO A 718 -16.71 5.13 15.80
C PRO A 718 -17.93 4.94 16.69
N ALA A 719 -19.15 5.04 16.15
CA ALA A 719 -20.40 4.87 16.92
C ALA A 719 -20.55 3.45 17.48
N CYS A 720 -19.95 2.43 16.86
CA CYS A 720 -20.02 1.06 17.36
C CYS A 720 -19.31 0.88 18.71
N LEU A 721 -18.37 1.76 19.07
CA LEU A 721 -17.58 1.64 20.30
C LEU A 721 -18.37 1.67 21.59
N ASP A 722 -19.50 2.40 21.62
CA ASP A 722 -20.32 2.54 22.83
C ASP A 722 -20.77 1.18 23.35
N TRP A 723 -21.11 0.26 22.45
CA TRP A 723 -21.48 -1.11 22.81
C TRP A 723 -20.30 -1.86 23.46
N TYR A 724 -19.08 -1.72 22.93
CA TYR A 724 -17.88 -2.39 23.47
C TYR A 724 -17.47 -1.79 24.83
N VAL A 725 -17.62 -0.48 25.01
CA VAL A 725 -17.40 0.18 26.30
C VAL A 725 -18.34 -0.35 27.37
N ASP A 726 -19.61 -0.53 27.05
CA ASP A 726 -20.59 -1.08 27.99
C ASP A 726 -20.31 -2.57 28.31
N LEU A 727 -19.88 -3.33 27.32
CA LEU A 727 -19.44 -4.71 27.55
C LEU A 727 -18.22 -4.76 28.46
N ALA A 728 -17.20 -3.92 28.20
CA ALA A 728 -15.98 -3.85 29.00
C ALA A 728 -16.28 -3.52 30.47
N LYS A 729 -17.15 -2.54 30.74
CA LYS A 729 -17.60 -2.20 32.10
C LYS A 729 -18.26 -3.39 32.80
N LYS A 730 -19.16 -4.11 32.09
CA LYS A 730 -19.84 -5.30 32.64
C LYS A 730 -18.88 -6.44 32.92
N HIS A 731 -17.89 -6.62 32.04
CA HIS A 731 -16.86 -7.66 32.19
C HIS A 731 -15.95 -7.38 33.40
N LEU A 732 -15.49 -6.14 33.54
CA LEU A 732 -14.65 -5.72 34.67
C LEU A 732 -15.40 -5.82 36.00
N ALA A 733 -16.69 -5.45 36.06
CA ALA A 733 -17.53 -5.59 37.24
C ALA A 733 -17.75 -7.05 37.68
N LYS A 734 -17.77 -8.00 36.73
CA LYS A 734 -17.84 -9.45 37.03
C LYS A 734 -16.50 -10.02 37.49
N SER A 735 -15.40 -9.35 37.16
CA SER A 735 -14.03 -9.82 37.42
C SER A 735 -13.41 -9.22 38.68
N ALA A 736 -14.02 -8.15 39.23
CA ALA A 736 -13.70 -7.53 40.51
C ALA A 736 -14.44 -8.27 41.65
#